data_dcda5c8b271a9d4ef19a201e080bb03a
#
_entry.id   dcda5c8b271a9d4ef19a201e080bb03a
#
_cell.length_a   1.000
_cell.length_b   1.000
_cell.length_c   1.000
_cell.angle_alpha   90.00
_cell.angle_beta   90.00
_cell.angle_gamma   90.00
#
_symmetry.space_group_name_H-M   'P 1'
#
loop_
_entity.id
_entity.type
_entity.pdbx_description
1 polymer ?
#
loop_
_entity_poly.entity_id
_entity_poly.type
_entity_poly.pdbx_seq_one_letter_code
_entity_poly.pdbx_strand_id
1 'polypeptide(L)'
;SALGVKGVLNTDYIMVATTRPETLPGDTAVAVNPSDERFTAIVGKNVILPLTGREIPVISDMYVEKEFGTGIVKITPAHDPNDFLVGKRHNLEQINIMTDDGHMNELAGAKYCGMDRFECRKALVADLEAEGYLDHIEDYDNQVGHCYRCHEVVESRLSKQWFVRMKPLAEPAIAAVKSGEVRFVPDRWSKIYFNWMENIQDWCISRQLWWGHRIPAYYVRGDSSEEGKAKNEERPFVVAETPEKALERAKAMTGNDKLTMADLEQDEDVLDTWFSSWLWPFSTLGWPEKTADLDYYYPTTDLVTAQDIIFFWVARMMMAGIHFMKKPPFANIVIHGIVRDAQGRKMSKSLGNSLDPLKIIDEYSADALRFSLALITSLDCDSKVDMKKFEVGRNFSTKIWNAARFMQMQAEANGFDLAAAAPIDGAALSSDDRHMLVACEKACEKVNDLLGKYRIQDAALAVYDFFWTQICDWYVEYAKDAPNKAAAFAILRDVFWKALRLLHPYMPFVTEEVAHQLGFLKEGETILRAEFPKGYTAEEKAAWGLTDEVYDFVEAKREMITSLRALRAEYKVSPAAFVKTTIQCHAAEVAEKMKAEVETLKKAFRAESVDIVSGEAELAMPGILGKLGTVYLSLEGLVDKAAEAKRVATELQKTQGFIKSIDAKLSNENFVAHAPAAIIEGQKAKRAELEAKIVQLEKLAKLFA
;
A
#
# COMPACT_ATOMS: atom_id res chain seq x y z
N SER A 1 37.75 28.94 -1.54
CA SER A 1 39.10 28.62 -1.05
C SER A 1 39.08 28.81 0.46
N ALA A 2 39.60 27.84 1.20
CA ALA A 2 39.80 27.95 2.63
C ALA A 2 40.80 29.07 2.91
N LEU A 3 40.28 30.25 2.99
CA LEU A 3 41.09 31.46 3.00
C LEU A 3 41.49 31.81 4.40
N GLY A 4 42.76 31.95 4.57
CA GLY A 4 43.33 32.76 5.61
C GLY A 4 43.35 32.14 7.00
N VAL A 5 43.17 30.83 7.18
CA VAL A 5 43.24 30.20 8.51
C VAL A 5 44.69 30.17 9.06
N LYS A 6 45.68 30.41 8.22
CA LYS A 6 47.04 30.62 8.71
C LYS A 6 47.14 32.02 9.29
N GLY A 7 46.85 32.18 10.56
CA GLY A 7 47.07 33.44 11.28
C GLY A 7 45.91 34.02 12.06
N VAL A 8 44.79 33.27 12.21
CA VAL A 8 43.64 33.73 13.02
C VAL A 8 44.01 34.21 14.43
N LEU A 9 45.06 33.72 15.01
CA LEU A 9 45.56 34.14 16.31
C LEU A 9 46.39 35.47 16.28
N ASN A 10 46.68 36.01 15.10
CA ASN A 10 47.45 37.26 14.95
C ASN A 10 46.72 38.33 14.12
N THR A 11 45.41 38.16 13.87
CA THR A 11 44.60 39.16 13.15
C THR A 11 43.59 39.79 14.07
N ASP A 12 43.32 41.08 13.89
CA ASP A 12 42.33 41.83 14.66
C ASP A 12 40.89 41.51 14.22
N TYR A 13 40.66 40.51 13.36
CA TYR A 13 39.34 40.14 12.86
C TYR A 13 39.20 38.63 12.69
N ILE A 14 37.96 38.15 12.61
CA ILE A 14 37.57 36.79 12.23
C ILE A 14 36.74 36.85 10.94
N MET A 15 36.85 35.81 10.09
CA MET A 15 36.19 35.76 8.79
C MET A 15 35.02 34.81 8.85
N VAL A 16 33.84 35.28 8.38
CA VAL A 16 32.63 34.49 8.23
C VAL A 16 32.18 34.55 6.77
N ALA A 17 31.58 33.46 6.26
CA ALA A 17 30.95 33.43 4.95
C ALA A 17 29.42 33.32 5.11
N THR A 18 28.68 34.08 4.29
CA THR A 18 27.19 34.05 4.35
C THR A 18 26.61 34.24 2.96
N THR A 19 25.50 33.56 2.71
CA THR A 19 24.65 33.79 1.53
C THR A 19 23.55 34.82 1.79
N ARG A 20 23.43 35.30 3.07
CA ARG A 20 22.39 36.23 3.50
C ARG A 20 22.97 37.41 4.31
N PRO A 21 23.76 38.28 3.67
CA PRO A 21 24.40 39.39 4.35
C PRO A 21 23.37 40.37 4.98
N GLU A 22 22.16 40.51 4.41
CA GLU A 22 21.08 41.37 4.96
C GLU A 22 20.68 40.99 6.37
N THR A 23 20.94 39.78 6.85
CA THR A 23 20.61 39.37 8.23
C THR A 23 21.67 39.75 9.26
N LEU A 24 22.82 40.26 8.84
CA LEU A 24 23.94 40.62 9.72
C LEU A 24 23.53 41.52 10.89
N PRO A 25 22.65 42.54 10.74
CA PRO A 25 22.24 43.34 11.89
C PRO A 25 21.51 42.56 12.99
N GLY A 26 20.99 41.37 12.68
CA GLY A 26 20.34 40.45 13.61
C GLY A 26 21.26 39.41 14.27
N ASP A 27 22.56 39.38 13.93
CA ASP A 27 23.50 38.41 14.47
C ASP A 27 23.73 38.65 15.97
N THR A 28 23.71 37.57 16.75
CA THR A 28 23.87 37.62 18.23
C THR A 28 25.03 36.77 18.74
N ALA A 29 25.67 36.00 17.88
CA ALA A 29 26.91 35.29 18.17
C ALA A 29 27.64 34.89 16.88
N VAL A 30 28.88 34.46 17.01
CA VAL A 30 29.58 33.64 16.06
C VAL A 30 29.91 32.29 16.72
N ALA A 31 29.74 31.17 15.96
CA ALA A 31 29.95 29.83 16.46
C ALA A 31 31.14 29.17 15.82
N VAL A 32 31.86 28.34 16.56
CA VAL A 32 32.95 27.48 16.12
C VAL A 32 32.75 26.06 16.60
N ASN A 33 33.35 25.08 15.94
CA ASN A 33 33.26 23.70 16.40
C ASN A 33 34.15 23.49 17.65
N PRO A 34 33.69 22.86 18.75
CA PRO A 34 34.45 22.66 19.96
C PRO A 34 35.74 21.82 19.78
N SER A 35 35.80 21.02 18.73
CA SER A 35 36.98 20.21 18.40
C SER A 35 37.87 20.88 17.35
N ASP A 36 37.63 22.15 17.01
CA ASP A 36 38.49 22.90 16.07
C ASP A 36 39.56 23.68 16.83
N GLU A 37 40.77 23.16 16.84
CA GLU A 37 41.90 23.75 17.56
C GLU A 37 42.27 25.15 17.07
N ARG A 38 41.92 25.49 15.81
CA ARG A 38 42.20 26.82 15.23
C ARG A 38 41.58 27.98 16.02
N PHE A 39 40.43 27.71 16.65
CA PHE A 39 39.58 28.74 17.27
C PHE A 39 39.47 28.63 18.79
N THR A 40 40.10 27.66 19.44
CA THR A 40 39.98 27.41 20.87
C THR A 40 40.33 28.65 21.68
N ALA A 41 41.30 29.47 21.24
CA ALA A 41 41.76 30.67 21.97
C ALA A 41 40.76 31.84 21.95
N ILE A 42 39.78 31.82 21.04
CA ILE A 42 38.78 32.91 20.91
C ILE A 42 37.41 32.55 21.51
N VAL A 43 37.15 31.28 21.80
CA VAL A 43 35.90 30.88 22.46
C VAL A 43 35.73 31.58 23.79
N GLY A 44 34.54 32.14 24.03
CA GLY A 44 34.20 32.93 25.23
C GLY A 44 34.67 34.39 25.19
N LYS A 45 35.33 34.84 24.11
CA LYS A 45 35.59 36.28 23.86
C LYS A 45 34.46 36.91 23.07
N ASN A 46 34.41 38.23 23.04
CA ASN A 46 33.49 39.00 22.21
C ASN A 46 34.20 39.49 20.94
N VAL A 47 33.42 39.63 19.87
CA VAL A 47 33.80 40.29 18.63
C VAL A 47 32.84 41.44 18.34
N ILE A 48 33.32 42.44 17.63
CA ILE A 48 32.50 43.61 17.24
C ILE A 48 31.84 43.27 15.89
N LEU A 49 30.52 43.32 15.86
CA LEU A 49 29.73 43.12 14.63
C LEU A 49 29.85 44.36 13.74
N PRO A 50 30.34 44.23 12.49
CA PRO A 50 30.48 45.35 11.55
C PRO A 50 29.18 46.13 11.37
N LEU A 51 29.30 47.41 11.02
CA LEU A 51 28.22 48.36 10.74
C LEU A 51 27.28 48.64 11.92
N THR A 52 27.19 47.74 12.90
CA THR A 52 26.31 47.92 14.10
C THR A 52 27.07 48.34 15.34
N GLY A 53 28.37 48.02 15.43
CA GLY A 53 29.18 48.24 16.60
C GLY A 53 28.82 47.38 17.82
N ARG A 54 27.91 46.43 17.74
CA ARG A 54 27.54 45.52 18.83
C ARG A 54 28.63 44.51 19.12
N GLU A 55 28.87 44.25 20.39
CA GLU A 55 29.68 43.13 20.82
C GLU A 55 28.85 41.86 20.87
N ILE A 56 29.29 40.81 20.24
CA ILE A 56 28.66 39.48 20.20
C ILE A 56 29.66 38.41 20.62
N PRO A 57 29.25 37.36 21.36
CA PRO A 57 30.14 36.33 21.87
C PRO A 57 30.56 35.35 20.78
N VAL A 58 31.77 34.79 20.91
CA VAL A 58 32.23 33.61 20.22
C VAL A 58 31.84 32.40 21.05
N ILE A 59 30.95 31.56 20.52
CA ILE A 59 30.44 30.36 21.18
C ILE A 59 31.02 29.11 20.54
N SER A 60 30.88 27.97 21.23
CA SER A 60 31.33 26.67 20.76
C SER A 60 30.13 25.74 20.62
N ASP A 61 29.81 25.27 19.42
CA ASP A 61 28.69 24.36 19.13
C ASP A 61 29.02 23.31 18.09
N MET A 62 28.55 22.07 18.31
CA MET A 62 28.76 20.94 17.39
C MET A 62 28.05 21.11 16.05
N TYR A 63 27.13 22.07 15.93
CA TYR A 63 26.46 22.42 14.69
C TYR A 63 27.43 22.87 13.58
N VAL A 64 28.56 23.49 13.97
CA VAL A 64 29.54 24.02 13.01
C VAL A 64 30.39 22.90 12.40
N GLU A 65 30.41 22.83 11.08
CA GLU A 65 31.31 21.92 10.33
C GLU A 65 32.66 22.57 10.12
N LYS A 66 33.74 21.95 10.62
CA LYS A 66 35.10 22.49 10.58
C LYS A 66 35.64 22.77 9.20
N GLU A 67 35.30 21.88 8.26
CA GLU A 67 35.83 21.89 6.89
C GLU A 67 34.94 22.68 5.91
N PHE A 68 33.82 23.21 6.40
CA PHE A 68 32.90 23.98 5.56
C PHE A 68 33.17 25.50 5.68
N GLY A 69 33.34 26.16 4.54
CA GLY A 69 33.62 27.60 4.50
C GLY A 69 34.86 28.00 5.29
N THR A 70 34.71 28.96 6.19
CA THR A 70 35.77 29.41 7.09
C THR A 70 35.91 28.54 8.34
N GLY A 71 34.97 27.64 8.63
CA GLY A 71 34.88 26.93 9.90
C GLY A 71 34.26 27.76 11.04
N ILE A 72 33.81 28.99 10.74
CA ILE A 72 33.12 29.89 11.64
C ILE A 72 31.75 30.23 11.03
N VAL A 73 30.68 30.18 11.83
CA VAL A 73 29.31 30.48 11.40
C VAL A 73 28.76 31.66 12.21
N LYS A 74 28.21 32.66 11.52
CA LYS A 74 27.42 33.69 12.16
C LYS A 74 26.09 33.10 12.63
N ILE A 75 25.58 33.52 13.76
CA ILE A 75 24.34 33.00 14.34
C ILE A 75 23.31 34.13 14.43
N THR A 76 22.22 33.95 13.67
CA THR A 76 21.09 34.87 13.58
C THR A 76 19.78 34.16 14.02
N PRO A 77 19.54 33.99 15.31
CA PRO A 77 18.47 33.09 15.81
C PRO A 77 17.07 33.47 15.34
N ALA A 78 16.81 34.71 14.99
CA ALA A 78 15.48 35.15 14.53
C ALA A 78 15.22 34.89 13.04
N HIS A 79 16.24 34.58 12.24
CA HIS A 79 16.14 34.51 10.78
C HIS A 79 16.63 33.21 10.17
N ASP A 80 17.04 32.23 10.96
CA ASP A 80 17.41 30.88 10.51
C ASP A 80 16.95 29.82 11.52
N PRO A 81 16.29 28.72 11.09
CA PRO A 81 15.81 27.67 11.99
C PRO A 81 16.93 26.95 12.76
N ASN A 82 18.10 26.76 12.14
CA ASN A 82 19.23 26.09 12.80
C ASN A 82 19.89 27.03 13.79
N ASP A 83 20.07 28.31 13.43
CA ASP A 83 20.59 29.34 14.31
C ASP A 83 19.66 29.56 15.51
N PHE A 84 18.34 29.41 15.33
CA PHE A 84 17.38 29.44 16.44
C PHE A 84 17.65 28.33 17.45
N LEU A 85 17.92 27.11 17.00
CA LEU A 85 18.25 25.99 17.88
C LEU A 85 19.58 26.19 18.61
N VAL A 86 20.59 26.73 17.91
CA VAL A 86 21.86 27.16 18.54
C VAL A 86 21.59 28.25 19.57
N GLY A 87 20.84 29.27 19.19
CA GLY A 87 20.46 30.38 20.08
C GLY A 87 19.76 29.90 21.34
N LYS A 88 18.85 28.93 21.23
CA LYS A 88 18.16 28.34 22.39
C LYS A 88 19.12 27.56 23.30
N ARG A 89 20.07 26.79 22.73
CA ARG A 89 21.09 26.06 23.54
C ARG A 89 22.02 27.00 24.34
N HIS A 90 22.36 28.13 23.73
CA HIS A 90 23.30 29.08 24.28
C HIS A 90 22.64 30.31 24.93
N ASN A 91 21.30 30.32 25.00
CA ASN A 91 20.50 31.44 25.57
C ASN A 91 20.84 32.79 24.92
N LEU A 92 20.98 32.82 23.59
CA LEU A 92 21.27 34.03 22.84
C LEU A 92 20.00 34.87 22.65
N GLU A 93 20.19 36.18 22.51
CA GLU A 93 19.13 37.11 22.15
C GLU A 93 18.58 36.80 20.74
N GLN A 94 17.27 37.01 20.55
CA GLN A 94 16.59 36.79 19.29
C GLN A 94 16.15 38.14 18.71
N ILE A 95 16.97 38.71 17.83
CA ILE A 95 16.74 40.05 17.26
C ILE A 95 16.05 39.88 15.91
N ASN A 96 14.73 40.09 15.86
CA ASN A 96 13.98 40.08 14.58
C ASN A 96 14.11 41.44 13.89
N ILE A 97 14.82 41.50 12.76
CA ILE A 97 15.12 42.71 12.00
C ILE A 97 14.22 42.93 10.79
N MET A 98 13.20 42.10 10.59
CA MET A 98 12.29 42.21 9.45
C MET A 98 10.84 42.31 9.88
N THR A 99 10.04 43.02 9.10
CA THR A 99 8.60 43.11 9.21
C THR A 99 7.93 41.90 8.54
N ASP A 100 6.60 41.79 8.65
CA ASP A 100 5.81 40.67 8.14
C ASP A 100 5.85 40.55 6.61
N ASP A 101 6.07 41.69 5.93
CA ASP A 101 6.14 41.76 4.45
C ASP A 101 7.57 41.71 3.92
N GLY A 102 8.56 41.43 4.78
CA GLY A 102 9.97 41.24 4.39
C GLY A 102 10.76 42.51 4.19
N HIS A 103 10.28 43.66 4.70
CA HIS A 103 11.06 44.85 4.79
C HIS A 103 11.87 44.91 6.09
N MET A 104 12.97 45.61 6.08
CA MET A 104 13.80 45.81 7.27
C MET A 104 13.10 46.72 8.27
N ASN A 105 13.14 46.37 9.54
CA ASN A 105 12.57 47.20 10.62
C ASN A 105 13.62 48.09 11.30
N GLU A 106 13.24 48.80 12.37
CA GLU A 106 14.09 49.73 13.10
C GLU A 106 15.31 49.03 13.74
N LEU A 107 15.22 47.75 14.09
CA LEU A 107 16.31 46.97 14.70
C LEU A 107 17.42 46.62 13.68
N ALA A 108 17.14 46.74 12.37
CA ALA A 108 18.15 46.62 11.33
C ALA A 108 19.07 47.85 11.25
N GLY A 109 18.73 48.94 11.97
CA GLY A 109 19.42 50.22 11.94
C GLY A 109 18.72 51.26 11.04
N ALA A 110 18.84 52.55 11.43
CA ALA A 110 18.11 53.66 10.81
C ALA A 110 18.34 53.75 9.29
N LYS A 111 19.53 53.37 8.79
CA LYS A 111 19.88 53.43 7.37
C LYS A 111 19.11 52.39 6.54
N TYR A 112 18.88 51.23 7.07
CA TYR A 112 18.27 50.08 6.36
C TYR A 112 16.78 49.96 6.61
N CYS A 113 16.24 50.62 7.64
CA CYS A 113 14.83 50.59 8.01
C CYS A 113 13.93 50.97 6.81
N GLY A 114 12.91 50.16 6.53
CA GLY A 114 11.98 50.35 5.41
C GLY A 114 12.46 49.82 4.04
N MET A 115 13.71 49.36 3.93
CA MET A 115 14.18 48.76 2.68
C MET A 115 13.63 47.34 2.50
N ASP A 116 13.32 46.93 1.27
CA ASP A 116 13.17 45.53 0.93
C ASP A 116 14.45 44.78 1.26
N ARG A 117 14.33 43.52 1.69
CA ARG A 117 15.47 42.70 2.13
C ARG A 117 16.55 42.51 1.05
N PHE A 118 16.19 42.43 -0.22
CA PHE A 118 17.17 42.31 -1.34
C PHE A 118 17.83 43.62 -1.68
N GLU A 119 17.13 44.74 -1.48
CA GLU A 119 17.74 46.09 -1.61
C GLU A 119 18.69 46.32 -0.44
N CYS A 120 18.27 45.95 0.78
CA CYS A 120 19.14 46.00 1.94
C CYS A 120 20.39 45.14 1.78
N ARG A 121 20.29 43.95 1.20
CA ARG A 121 21.44 43.08 0.88
C ARG A 121 22.49 43.83 0.08
N LYS A 122 22.07 44.52 -1.00
CA LYS A 122 22.97 45.29 -1.89
C LYS A 122 23.59 46.46 -1.16
N ALA A 123 22.79 47.22 -0.39
CA ALA A 123 23.23 48.36 0.35
C ALA A 123 24.24 47.98 1.44
N LEU A 124 23.97 46.90 2.17
CA LEU A 124 24.81 46.41 3.27
C LEU A 124 26.16 45.88 2.74
N VAL A 125 26.17 45.17 1.63
CA VAL A 125 27.40 44.68 0.98
C VAL A 125 28.27 45.89 0.56
N ALA A 126 27.69 46.94 -0.04
CA ALA A 126 28.40 48.15 -0.42
C ALA A 126 28.99 48.88 0.81
N ASP A 127 28.28 48.88 1.91
CA ASP A 127 28.79 49.49 3.16
C ASP A 127 29.95 48.69 3.77
N LEU A 128 29.83 47.33 3.78
CA LEU A 128 30.94 46.49 4.21
C LEU A 128 32.21 46.67 3.37
N GLU A 129 32.05 46.86 2.06
CA GLU A 129 33.15 47.16 1.13
C GLU A 129 33.76 48.53 1.46
N ALA A 130 32.92 49.55 1.61
CA ALA A 130 33.36 50.94 1.91
C ALA A 130 34.10 51.07 3.24
N GLU A 131 33.72 50.30 4.23
CA GLU A 131 34.36 50.28 5.57
C GLU A 131 35.52 49.25 5.67
N GLY A 132 35.80 48.50 4.59
CA GLY A 132 36.91 47.55 4.52
C GLY A 132 36.67 46.22 5.26
N TYR A 133 35.42 45.88 5.51
CA TYR A 133 35.03 44.59 6.13
C TYR A 133 34.72 43.48 5.12
N LEU A 134 34.55 43.79 3.82
CA LEU A 134 34.33 42.82 2.79
C LEU A 134 35.66 42.28 2.24
N ASP A 135 35.87 40.95 2.35
CA ASP A 135 37.04 40.32 1.78
C ASP A 135 36.86 40.07 0.26
N HIS A 136 35.84 39.28 -0.09
CA HIS A 136 35.48 39.04 -1.48
C HIS A 136 34.04 38.49 -1.59
N ILE A 137 33.55 38.49 -2.84
CA ILE A 137 32.26 37.85 -3.21
C ILE A 137 32.58 36.73 -4.20
N GLU A 138 32.03 35.54 -3.96
CA GLU A 138 32.14 34.41 -4.88
C GLU A 138 30.75 33.84 -5.20
N ASP A 139 30.61 33.28 -6.40
CA ASP A 139 29.40 32.58 -6.79
C ASP A 139 29.29 31.26 -6.02
N TYR A 140 28.12 31.04 -5.41
CA TYR A 140 27.85 29.85 -4.61
C TYR A 140 26.47 29.28 -4.92
N ASP A 141 26.41 28.00 -5.32
CA ASP A 141 25.17 27.28 -5.57
C ASP A 141 24.56 26.82 -4.24
N ASN A 142 23.42 27.37 -3.87
CA ASN A 142 22.64 26.94 -2.70
C ASN A 142 21.18 26.69 -3.04
N GLN A 143 20.50 25.88 -2.20
CA GLN A 143 19.08 25.62 -2.34
C GLN A 143 18.28 26.63 -1.52
N VAL A 144 17.46 27.42 -2.19
CA VAL A 144 16.57 28.41 -1.59
C VAL A 144 15.13 27.91 -1.64
N GLY A 145 14.44 27.92 -0.49
CA GLY A 145 13.03 27.58 -0.40
C GLY A 145 12.14 28.60 -1.10
N HIS A 146 11.22 28.13 -1.94
CA HIS A 146 10.22 28.97 -2.61
C HIS A 146 8.80 28.55 -2.23
N CYS A 147 7.90 29.51 -2.13
CA CYS A 147 6.48 29.24 -1.96
C CYS A 147 5.95 28.45 -3.17
N TYR A 148 5.33 27.30 -2.93
CA TYR A 148 4.79 26.46 -4.01
C TYR A 148 3.59 27.10 -4.76
N ARG A 149 3.05 28.21 -4.23
CA ARG A 149 1.92 28.95 -4.82
C ARG A 149 2.37 30.15 -5.64
N CYS A 150 3.10 31.08 -5.04
CA CYS A 150 3.52 32.33 -5.68
C CYS A 150 4.97 32.29 -6.16
N HIS A 151 5.75 31.26 -5.84
CA HIS A 151 7.16 31.08 -6.18
C HIS A 151 8.12 32.11 -5.59
N GLU A 152 7.63 32.97 -4.68
CA GLU A 152 8.49 33.87 -3.92
C GLU A 152 9.41 33.13 -2.96
N VAL A 153 10.58 33.72 -2.68
CA VAL A 153 11.54 33.21 -1.70
C VAL A 153 10.92 33.21 -0.30
N VAL A 154 10.99 32.07 0.37
CA VAL A 154 10.52 31.93 1.76
C VAL A 154 11.50 32.62 2.70
N GLU A 155 10.99 33.52 3.55
CA GLU A 155 11.76 34.21 4.57
C GLU A 155 11.47 33.62 5.94
N SER A 156 12.51 33.12 6.62
CA SER A 156 12.39 32.60 7.97
C SER A 156 12.42 33.73 8.99
N ARG A 157 11.39 33.82 9.83
CA ARG A 157 11.32 34.78 10.94
C ARG A 157 10.54 34.22 12.13
N LEU A 158 10.77 34.75 13.29
CA LEU A 158 10.05 34.36 14.49
C LEU A 158 8.69 35.03 14.55
N SER A 159 7.68 34.29 14.92
CA SER A 159 6.34 34.78 15.26
C SER A 159 5.77 33.95 16.41
N LYS A 160 4.88 34.58 17.22
CA LYS A 160 4.18 33.85 18.28
C LYS A 160 3.20 32.86 17.63
N GLN A 161 3.26 31.60 18.03
CA GLN A 161 2.44 30.54 17.51
C GLN A 161 1.94 29.65 18.65
N TRP A 162 0.83 28.96 18.43
CA TRP A 162 0.34 27.94 19.34
C TRP A 162 1.04 26.61 19.09
N PHE A 163 1.51 25.99 20.16
CA PHE A 163 2.18 24.69 20.11
C PHE A 163 1.54 23.68 21.04
N VAL A 164 1.51 22.42 20.59
CA VAL A 164 1.25 21.26 21.45
C VAL A 164 2.58 20.68 21.89
N ARG A 165 2.74 20.49 23.20
CA ARG A 165 3.87 19.75 23.76
C ARG A 165 3.70 18.28 23.49
N MET A 166 4.44 17.74 22.50
CA MET A 166 4.19 16.43 21.94
C MET A 166 4.77 15.26 22.74
N LYS A 167 5.92 15.42 23.36
CA LYS A 167 6.61 14.32 24.04
C LYS A 167 5.76 13.59 25.08
N PRO A 168 5.04 14.28 26.00
CA PRO A 168 4.17 13.61 26.98
C PRO A 168 2.99 12.84 26.37
N LEU A 169 2.57 13.20 25.15
CA LEU A 169 1.52 12.51 24.41
C LEU A 169 2.07 11.33 23.64
N ALA A 170 3.32 11.42 23.16
CA ALA A 170 3.96 10.39 22.38
C ALA A 170 4.37 9.17 23.21
N GLU A 171 4.83 9.36 24.44
CA GLU A 171 5.31 8.27 25.30
C GLU A 171 4.25 7.16 25.53
N PRO A 172 2.99 7.44 25.90
CA PRO A 172 1.96 6.43 26.04
C PRO A 172 1.60 5.76 24.69
N ALA A 173 1.63 6.51 23.58
CA ALA A 173 1.34 5.97 22.25
C ALA A 173 2.46 5.03 21.76
N ILE A 174 3.72 5.33 22.07
CA ILE A 174 4.85 4.41 21.86
C ILE A 174 4.67 3.13 22.67
N ALA A 175 4.29 3.26 23.95
CA ALA A 175 4.10 2.12 24.85
C ALA A 175 2.99 1.17 24.34
N ALA A 176 1.87 1.69 23.84
CA ALA A 176 0.78 0.89 23.29
C ALA A 176 1.20 0.03 22.09
N VAL A 177 2.09 0.54 21.23
CA VAL A 177 2.64 -0.24 20.11
C VAL A 177 3.71 -1.23 20.59
N LYS A 178 4.59 -0.83 21.51
CA LYS A 178 5.62 -1.72 22.08
C LYS A 178 5.03 -2.92 22.84
N SER A 179 3.91 -2.73 23.51
CA SER A 179 3.20 -3.81 24.23
C SER A 179 2.43 -4.76 23.30
N GLY A 180 2.19 -4.37 22.06
CA GLY A 180 1.36 -5.11 21.11
C GLY A 180 -0.15 -4.87 21.28
N GLU A 181 -0.57 -3.92 22.14
CA GLU A 181 -1.95 -3.47 22.24
C GLU A 181 -2.43 -2.87 20.92
N VAL A 182 -1.54 -2.18 20.21
CA VAL A 182 -1.77 -1.70 18.84
C VAL A 182 -0.71 -2.29 17.92
N ARG A 183 -1.12 -2.83 16.77
CA ARG A 183 -0.23 -3.49 15.82
C ARG A 183 -0.27 -2.83 14.45
N PHE A 184 0.88 -2.68 13.82
CA PHE A 184 0.99 -2.32 12.41
C PHE A 184 0.94 -3.56 11.52
N VAL A 185 0.21 -3.49 10.44
CA VAL A 185 0.14 -4.53 9.42
C VAL A 185 0.46 -3.90 8.06
N PRO A 186 1.60 -4.25 7.42
CA PRO A 186 2.71 -5.10 7.91
C PRO A 186 3.52 -4.45 9.05
N ASP A 187 4.14 -5.27 9.87
CA ASP A 187 4.90 -4.85 11.06
C ASP A 187 6.08 -3.90 10.77
N ARG A 188 6.65 -3.94 9.55
CA ARG A 188 7.77 -3.06 9.17
C ARG A 188 7.49 -1.56 9.40
N TRP A 189 6.23 -1.14 9.38
CA TRP A 189 5.83 0.25 9.59
C TRP A 189 5.96 0.70 11.05
N SER A 190 6.01 -0.24 11.99
CA SER A 190 6.27 0.07 13.40
C SER A 190 7.64 0.71 13.60
N LYS A 191 8.67 0.29 12.85
CA LYS A 191 10.02 0.88 12.93
C LYS A 191 10.03 2.35 12.49
N ILE A 192 9.31 2.67 11.43
CA ILE A 192 9.20 4.04 10.92
C ILE A 192 8.40 4.90 11.90
N TYR A 193 7.33 4.34 12.48
CA TYR A 193 6.55 5.00 13.53
C TYR A 193 7.42 5.32 14.76
N PHE A 194 8.19 4.35 15.27
CA PHE A 194 9.07 4.57 16.44
C PHE A 194 10.13 5.61 16.17
N ASN A 195 10.81 5.55 15.03
CA ASN A 195 11.83 6.53 14.69
C ASN A 195 11.29 7.97 14.70
N TRP A 196 10.08 8.19 14.20
CA TRP A 196 9.46 9.50 14.21
C TRP A 196 8.97 9.90 15.62
N MET A 197 8.31 8.98 16.34
CA MET A 197 7.73 9.26 17.65
C MET A 197 8.78 9.50 18.74
N GLU A 198 9.90 8.78 18.70
CA GLU A 198 11.00 8.93 19.66
C GLU A 198 11.76 10.26 19.46
N ASN A 199 11.74 10.81 18.23
CA ASN A 199 12.36 12.08 17.88
C ASN A 199 11.35 13.23 17.67
N ILE A 200 10.13 13.08 18.19
CA ILE A 200 9.04 14.03 17.95
C ILE A 200 9.35 15.41 18.50
N GLN A 201 9.09 16.43 17.69
CA GLN A 201 9.18 17.84 18.08
C GLN A 201 7.80 18.39 18.46
N ASP A 202 7.79 19.49 19.22
CA ASP A 202 6.55 20.18 19.54
C ASP A 202 5.85 20.66 18.26
N TRP A 203 4.54 20.52 18.24
CA TRP A 203 3.74 20.74 17.05
C TRP A 203 3.11 22.13 17.04
N CYS A 204 3.53 22.98 16.10
CA CYS A 204 2.86 24.23 15.82
C CYS A 204 1.47 23.95 15.22
N ILE A 205 0.41 24.40 15.89
CA ILE A 205 -0.99 24.13 15.49
C ILE A 205 -1.71 25.36 14.94
N SER A 206 -1.14 26.56 15.01
CA SER A 206 -1.71 27.76 14.41
C SER A 206 -1.35 27.88 12.93
N ARG A 207 -2.30 28.39 12.15
CA ARG A 207 -2.16 28.66 10.71
C ARG A 207 -2.75 30.00 10.36
N GLN A 208 -2.04 30.76 9.55
CA GLN A 208 -2.46 32.08 9.04
C GLN A 208 -3.24 31.89 7.74
N LEU A 209 -4.46 31.31 7.85
CA LEU A 209 -5.34 30.99 6.74
C LEU A 209 -6.71 31.65 6.96
N TRP A 210 -7.41 31.97 5.87
CA TRP A 210 -8.76 32.53 5.94
C TRP A 210 -9.82 31.47 6.25
N TRP A 211 -9.56 30.21 5.91
CA TRP A 211 -10.51 29.11 6.10
C TRP A 211 -9.95 28.08 7.09
N GLY A 212 -10.72 27.77 8.09
CA GLY A 212 -10.38 26.77 9.10
C GLY A 212 -11.16 26.99 10.40
N HIS A 213 -10.81 26.18 11.42
CA HIS A 213 -11.34 26.32 12.75
C HIS A 213 -10.58 27.45 13.48
N ARG A 214 -11.21 28.59 13.69
CA ARG A 214 -10.60 29.72 14.39
C ARG A 214 -10.20 29.31 15.80
N ILE A 215 -9.00 29.70 16.21
CA ILE A 215 -8.46 29.37 17.54
C ILE A 215 -9.37 29.99 18.62
N PRO A 216 -9.89 29.19 19.58
CA PRO A 216 -10.83 29.66 20.60
C PRO A 216 -10.13 30.33 21.78
N ALA A 217 -9.09 31.10 21.52
CA ALA A 217 -8.36 31.90 22.49
C ALA A 217 -8.77 33.37 22.37
N TYR A 218 -9.01 34.00 23.49
CA TYR A 218 -9.46 35.40 23.61
C TYR A 218 -8.49 36.16 24.46
N TYR A 219 -7.81 37.13 23.89
CA TYR A 219 -6.87 38.03 24.56
C TYR A 219 -7.62 39.16 25.22
N VAL A 220 -7.25 39.49 26.47
CA VAL A 220 -7.79 40.65 27.17
C VAL A 220 -7.01 41.87 26.72
N ARG A 221 -7.71 42.89 26.22
CA ARG A 221 -7.10 44.18 25.87
C ARG A 221 -6.63 44.89 27.15
N GLY A 222 -5.36 45.30 27.19
CA GLY A 222 -4.85 46.15 28.25
C GLY A 222 -5.41 47.56 28.19
N ASP A 223 -5.33 48.31 29.27
CA ASP A 223 -5.70 49.71 29.27
C ASP A 223 -4.91 50.47 28.19
N SER A 224 -5.62 51.26 27.40
CA SER A 224 -5.08 52.03 26.26
C SER A 224 -4.03 53.12 26.70
N SER A 225 -3.68 53.20 27.99
CA SER A 225 -2.63 54.06 28.53
C SER A 225 -1.22 53.47 28.42
N GLU A 226 -1.07 52.24 27.95
CA GLU A 226 0.23 51.54 27.84
C GLU A 226 0.70 51.30 26.39
N GLU A 227 0.34 52.18 25.45
CA GLU A 227 0.86 52.14 24.06
C GLU A 227 2.39 52.23 23.92
N GLY A 228 3.11 52.31 25.01
CA GLY A 228 4.58 52.43 25.05
C GLY A 228 5.32 51.34 25.80
N LYS A 229 4.63 50.38 26.45
CA LYS A 229 5.29 49.28 27.19
C LYS A 229 5.11 47.94 26.50
N ALA A 230 6.24 47.48 25.98
CA ALA A 230 6.56 46.10 25.63
C ALA A 230 5.60 45.36 24.71
N LYS A 231 5.85 45.44 23.42
CA LYS A 231 5.47 44.41 22.43
C LYS A 231 5.91 42.95 22.81
N ASN A 232 6.54 42.78 23.98
CA ASN A 232 7.13 41.53 24.47
C ASN A 232 6.45 40.91 25.69
N GLU A 233 5.50 41.61 26.38
CA GLU A 233 4.75 40.98 27.46
C GLU A 233 3.61 40.12 26.93
N GLU A 234 3.45 38.90 27.48
CA GLU A 234 2.37 38.00 27.12
C GLU A 234 1.03 38.62 27.55
N ARG A 235 0.20 38.98 26.55
CA ARG A 235 -1.17 39.45 26.85
C ARG A 235 -1.91 38.31 27.54
N PRO A 236 -2.63 38.57 28.65
CA PRO A 236 -3.44 37.56 29.30
C PRO A 236 -4.54 37.08 28.34
N PHE A 237 -4.77 35.77 28.29
CA PHE A 237 -5.77 35.19 27.44
C PHE A 237 -6.56 34.11 28.16
N VAL A 238 -7.75 33.81 27.65
CA VAL A 238 -8.60 32.69 28.05
C VAL A 238 -8.98 31.88 26.87
N VAL A 239 -9.20 30.58 27.05
CA VAL A 239 -9.72 29.67 26.00
C VAL A 239 -11.15 29.34 26.34
N ALA A 240 -12.07 29.50 25.39
CA ALA A 240 -13.49 29.21 25.58
C ALA A 240 -14.20 28.88 24.28
N GLU A 241 -15.27 28.11 24.36
CA GLU A 241 -16.06 27.66 23.22
C GLU A 241 -16.89 28.81 22.58
N THR A 242 -17.30 29.79 23.41
CA THR A 242 -18.05 30.96 22.96
C THR A 242 -17.48 32.26 23.55
N PRO A 243 -17.73 33.40 22.87
CA PRO A 243 -17.30 34.70 23.39
C PRO A 243 -17.87 35.00 24.76
N GLU A 244 -19.11 34.60 25.08
CA GLU A 244 -19.75 34.81 26.38
C GLU A 244 -19.02 34.07 27.49
N LYS A 245 -18.70 32.79 27.27
CA LYS A 245 -17.88 31.99 28.20
C LYS A 245 -16.45 32.55 28.33
N ALA A 246 -15.91 33.10 27.25
CA ALA A 246 -14.62 33.79 27.31
C ALA A 246 -14.66 35.00 28.20
N LEU A 247 -15.70 35.81 28.12
CA LEU A 247 -15.88 36.98 28.99
C LEU A 247 -16.00 36.57 30.46
N GLU A 248 -16.78 35.53 30.76
CA GLU A 248 -16.91 34.99 32.10
C GLU A 248 -15.54 34.53 32.65
N ARG A 249 -14.79 33.75 31.88
CA ARG A 249 -13.44 33.29 32.25
C ARG A 249 -12.44 34.43 32.39
N ALA A 250 -12.53 35.45 31.53
CA ALA A 250 -11.65 36.63 31.61
C ALA A 250 -11.90 37.48 32.86
N LYS A 251 -13.17 37.71 33.25
CA LYS A 251 -13.55 38.36 34.51
C LYS A 251 -13.01 37.58 35.70
N ALA A 252 -13.19 36.28 35.74
CA ALA A 252 -12.68 35.42 36.81
C ALA A 252 -11.16 35.43 36.89
N MET A 253 -10.46 35.41 35.74
CA MET A 253 -8.99 35.41 35.68
C MET A 253 -8.38 36.75 36.14
N THR A 254 -8.99 37.86 35.70
CA THR A 254 -8.44 39.19 35.98
C THR A 254 -8.98 39.83 37.30
N GLY A 255 -10.04 39.29 37.87
CA GLY A 255 -10.77 39.90 38.98
C GLY A 255 -11.49 41.19 38.62
N ASN A 256 -11.68 41.46 37.31
CA ASN A 256 -12.31 42.69 36.81
C ASN A 256 -13.72 42.41 36.24
N ASP A 257 -14.74 42.61 37.07
CA ASP A 257 -16.15 42.42 36.68
C ASP A 257 -16.66 43.43 35.64
N LYS A 258 -15.91 44.52 35.38
CA LYS A 258 -16.30 45.55 34.43
C LYS A 258 -15.94 45.23 32.99
N LEU A 259 -15.17 44.14 32.74
CA LEU A 259 -14.86 43.71 31.39
C LEU A 259 -16.12 43.49 30.58
N THR A 260 -16.06 43.85 29.31
CA THR A 260 -17.11 43.70 28.31
C THR A 260 -16.58 42.90 27.13
N MET A 261 -17.46 42.53 26.18
CA MET A 261 -17.03 41.85 24.95
C MET A 261 -16.07 42.70 24.10
N ALA A 262 -16.14 44.03 24.19
CA ALA A 262 -15.23 44.92 23.48
C ALA A 262 -13.78 44.86 23.99
N ASP A 263 -13.58 44.41 25.24
CA ASP A 263 -12.29 44.22 25.86
C ASP A 263 -11.61 42.88 25.53
N LEU A 264 -12.31 42.02 24.75
CA LEU A 264 -11.78 40.75 24.28
C LEU A 264 -11.47 40.78 22.80
N GLU A 265 -10.39 40.15 22.43
CA GLU A 265 -9.96 39.99 21.04
C GLU A 265 -9.67 38.49 20.78
N GLN A 266 -10.47 37.86 19.94
CA GLN A 266 -10.23 36.47 19.58
C GLN A 266 -9.03 36.36 18.65
N ASP A 267 -8.21 35.35 18.87
CA ASP A 267 -7.09 34.99 18.00
C ASP A 267 -7.55 34.93 16.53
N GLU A 268 -6.79 35.54 15.62
CA GLU A 268 -7.13 35.61 14.20
C GLU A 268 -6.74 34.33 13.43
N ASP A 269 -5.82 33.56 13.98
CA ASP A 269 -5.32 32.32 13.39
C ASP A 269 -6.34 31.20 13.47
N VAL A 270 -6.16 30.20 12.61
CA VAL A 270 -6.96 28.97 12.61
C VAL A 270 -6.10 27.79 13.03
N LEU A 271 -6.75 26.73 13.49
CA LEU A 271 -6.09 25.47 13.84
C LEU A 271 -5.65 24.70 12.61
N ASP A 272 -4.51 24.02 12.72
CA ASP A 272 -4.08 23.01 11.75
C ASP A 272 -5.18 21.97 11.54
N THR A 273 -5.46 21.62 10.29
CA THR A 273 -6.46 20.61 9.92
C THR A 273 -6.27 19.29 10.67
N TRP A 274 -5.01 18.88 10.90
CA TRP A 274 -4.71 17.66 11.64
C TRP A 274 -5.03 17.75 13.13
N PHE A 275 -5.15 18.96 13.69
CA PHE A 275 -5.55 19.17 15.08
C PHE A 275 -7.04 18.93 15.33
N SER A 276 -7.89 19.05 14.31
CA SER A 276 -9.27 18.57 14.37
C SER A 276 -9.41 17.12 13.95
N SER A 277 -8.70 16.69 12.90
CA SER A 277 -8.81 15.31 12.37
C SER A 277 -8.23 14.23 13.29
N TRP A 278 -7.36 14.55 14.24
CA TRP A 278 -6.91 13.57 15.24
C TRP A 278 -8.00 13.15 16.24
N LEU A 279 -9.11 13.89 16.29
CA LEU A 279 -10.26 13.58 17.12
C LEU A 279 -11.25 12.61 16.45
N TRP A 280 -11.06 12.34 15.16
CA TRP A 280 -11.99 11.56 14.34
C TRP A 280 -12.52 10.28 15.00
N PRO A 281 -11.69 9.41 15.59
CA PRO A 281 -12.16 8.12 16.10
C PRO A 281 -13.22 8.19 17.19
N PHE A 282 -13.36 9.33 17.84
CA PHE A 282 -14.30 9.49 18.95
C PHE A 282 -15.22 10.72 18.81
N SER A 283 -14.79 11.79 18.15
CA SER A 283 -15.64 12.97 17.95
C SER A 283 -16.84 12.69 17.05
N THR A 284 -16.67 11.84 16.02
CA THR A 284 -17.74 11.43 15.10
C THR A 284 -18.78 10.53 15.76
N LEU A 285 -18.46 9.95 16.92
CA LEU A 285 -19.34 9.12 17.74
C LEU A 285 -20.02 9.91 18.87
N GLY A 286 -19.86 11.24 18.87
CA GLY A 286 -20.54 12.14 19.79
C GLY A 286 -19.70 12.68 20.94
N TRP A 287 -18.42 12.32 21.09
CA TRP A 287 -17.57 12.92 22.11
C TRP A 287 -17.55 14.46 21.99
N PRO A 288 -17.62 15.25 23.10
CA PRO A 288 -17.38 14.85 24.49
C PRO A 288 -18.58 14.28 25.22
N GLU A 289 -19.74 14.17 24.60
CA GLU A 289 -20.92 13.57 25.21
C GLU A 289 -20.76 12.04 25.32
N LYS A 290 -21.45 11.45 26.31
CA LYS A 290 -21.53 10.01 26.45
C LYS A 290 -22.70 9.49 25.60
N THR A 291 -22.39 8.87 24.49
CA THR A 291 -23.40 8.31 23.55
C THR A 291 -23.29 6.81 23.50
N ALA A 292 -24.39 6.13 23.12
CA ALA A 292 -24.40 4.69 22.89
C ALA A 292 -23.42 4.27 21.77
N ASP A 293 -23.28 5.10 20.74
CA ASP A 293 -22.35 4.85 19.64
C ASP A 293 -20.90 4.91 20.12
N LEU A 294 -20.55 5.89 20.96
CA LEU A 294 -19.20 6.00 21.52
C LEU A 294 -18.88 4.80 22.42
N ASP A 295 -19.81 4.36 23.24
CA ASP A 295 -19.62 3.20 24.12
C ASP A 295 -19.49 1.88 23.33
N TYR A 296 -20.16 1.76 22.18
CA TYR A 296 -20.15 0.56 21.36
C TYR A 296 -18.98 0.49 20.37
N TYR A 297 -18.71 1.61 19.64
CA TYR A 297 -17.77 1.61 18.53
C TYR A 297 -16.36 2.07 18.89
N TYR A 298 -16.13 2.66 20.07
CA TYR A 298 -14.80 3.03 20.54
C TYR A 298 -14.29 2.09 21.63
N PRO A 299 -13.07 1.52 21.51
CA PRO A 299 -12.15 1.59 20.36
C PRO A 299 -12.66 0.85 19.12
N THR A 300 -12.26 1.32 17.95
CA THR A 300 -12.47 0.56 16.70
C THR A 300 -11.46 -0.59 16.58
N THR A 301 -11.72 -1.57 15.71
CA THR A 301 -10.80 -2.70 15.53
C THR A 301 -9.65 -2.33 14.60
N ASP A 302 -9.97 -1.82 13.42
CA ASP A 302 -9.01 -1.61 12.34
C ASP A 302 -9.04 -0.17 11.81
N LEU A 303 -7.86 0.40 11.62
CA LEU A 303 -7.65 1.60 10.83
C LEU A 303 -6.93 1.21 9.54
N VAL A 304 -7.53 1.48 8.38
CA VAL A 304 -6.91 1.23 7.06
C VAL A 304 -6.52 2.54 6.43
N THR A 305 -5.24 2.72 6.11
CA THR A 305 -4.71 3.95 5.51
C THR A 305 -3.42 3.71 4.75
N ALA A 306 -2.89 4.76 4.09
CA ALA A 306 -1.61 4.73 3.40
C ALA A 306 -0.46 5.23 4.27
N GLN A 307 0.76 4.86 3.88
CA GLN A 307 1.99 5.17 4.62
C GLN A 307 2.28 6.66 4.77
N ASP A 308 1.85 7.49 3.83
CA ASP A 308 2.18 8.92 3.76
C ASP A 308 1.51 9.76 4.84
N ILE A 309 0.51 9.24 5.55
CA ILE A 309 -0.17 9.92 6.65
C ILE A 309 -0.01 9.23 8.02
N ILE A 310 0.95 8.32 8.16
CA ILE A 310 1.25 7.69 9.46
C ILE A 310 1.53 8.78 10.50
N PHE A 311 2.36 9.77 10.19
CA PHE A 311 2.77 10.82 11.12
C PHE A 311 1.72 11.91 11.30
N PHE A 312 1.03 12.25 10.21
CA PHE A 312 0.08 13.36 10.21
C PHE A 312 -1.26 12.96 10.83
N TRP A 313 -1.66 11.71 10.71
CA TRP A 313 -2.98 11.27 11.15
C TRP A 313 -2.92 10.12 12.15
N VAL A 314 -2.31 8.99 11.80
CA VAL A 314 -2.32 7.77 12.64
C VAL A 314 -1.70 8.04 14.01
N ALA A 315 -0.46 8.56 14.04
CA ALA A 315 0.24 8.85 15.29
C ALA A 315 -0.51 9.87 16.13
N ARG A 316 -1.10 10.88 15.49
CA ARG A 316 -1.88 11.92 16.18
C ARG A 316 -3.18 11.39 16.75
N MET A 317 -3.94 10.55 16.01
CA MET A 317 -5.12 9.89 16.56
C MET A 317 -4.78 8.98 17.75
N MET A 318 -3.66 8.26 17.69
CA MET A 318 -3.17 7.47 18.83
C MET A 318 -2.93 8.33 20.07
N MET A 319 -2.23 9.45 19.92
CA MET A 319 -1.97 10.38 21.01
C MET A 319 -3.26 10.98 21.58
N ALA A 320 -4.17 11.44 20.71
CA ALA A 320 -5.44 12.03 21.12
C ALA A 320 -6.34 11.01 21.83
N GLY A 321 -6.50 9.81 21.23
CA GLY A 321 -7.32 8.75 21.80
C GLY A 321 -6.85 8.32 23.18
N ILE A 322 -5.56 8.07 23.34
CA ILE A 322 -5.00 7.70 24.65
C ILE A 322 -5.12 8.86 25.64
N HIS A 323 -4.90 10.11 25.21
CA HIS A 323 -4.99 11.27 26.10
C HIS A 323 -6.42 11.53 26.58
N PHE A 324 -7.39 11.59 25.66
CA PHE A 324 -8.77 11.98 25.97
C PHE A 324 -9.62 10.79 26.43
N MET A 325 -9.52 9.66 25.75
CA MET A 325 -10.35 8.48 25.98
C MET A 325 -9.70 7.42 26.89
N LYS A 326 -8.40 7.59 27.25
CA LYS A 326 -7.61 6.67 28.09
C LYS A 326 -7.46 5.27 27.50
N LYS A 327 -7.71 5.10 26.20
CA LYS A 327 -7.57 3.85 25.42
C LYS A 327 -7.09 4.18 24.02
N PRO A 328 -6.27 3.33 23.40
CA PRO A 328 -5.96 3.46 21.98
C PRO A 328 -7.24 3.48 21.13
N PRO A 329 -7.28 4.26 20.02
CA PRO A 329 -8.48 4.38 19.21
C PRO A 329 -8.77 3.17 18.32
N PHE A 330 -7.79 2.30 18.08
CA PHE A 330 -7.89 1.09 17.26
C PHE A 330 -6.83 0.06 17.66
N ALA A 331 -7.09 -1.21 17.37
CA ALA A 331 -6.19 -2.32 17.68
C ALA A 331 -5.17 -2.59 16.55
N ASN A 332 -5.57 -2.45 15.30
CA ASN A 332 -4.71 -2.71 14.16
C ASN A 332 -4.65 -1.50 13.22
N ILE A 333 -3.46 -1.24 12.70
CA ILE A 333 -3.18 -0.20 11.71
C ILE A 333 -2.73 -0.89 10.43
N VAL A 334 -3.64 -1.00 9.47
CA VAL A 334 -3.40 -1.68 8.20
C VAL A 334 -2.93 -0.66 7.18
N ILE A 335 -1.68 -0.77 6.75
CA ILE A 335 -1.05 0.16 5.81
C ILE A 335 -0.99 -0.49 4.43
N HIS A 336 -1.72 0.07 3.48
CA HIS A 336 -1.71 -0.36 2.09
C HIS A 336 -0.75 0.46 1.22
N GLY A 337 -0.36 -0.10 0.07
CA GLY A 337 0.43 0.59 -0.94
C GLY A 337 -0.36 1.73 -1.63
N ILE A 338 0.37 2.69 -2.18
CA ILE A 338 -0.23 3.81 -2.92
C ILE A 338 -0.41 3.42 -4.39
N VAL A 339 -1.54 3.81 -4.96
CA VAL A 339 -1.81 3.67 -6.38
C VAL A 339 -1.10 4.79 -7.15
N ARG A 340 -0.31 4.41 -8.17
CA ARG A 340 0.46 5.31 -9.02
C ARG A 340 0.02 5.19 -10.48
N ASP A 341 0.32 6.21 -11.29
CA ASP A 341 0.05 6.16 -12.73
C ASP A 341 0.92 5.08 -13.44
N ALA A 342 0.69 4.86 -14.73
CA ALA A 342 1.42 3.87 -15.51
C ALA A 342 2.95 4.11 -15.54
N GLN A 343 3.39 5.37 -15.35
CA GLN A 343 4.80 5.76 -15.25
C GLN A 343 5.37 5.62 -13.83
N GLY A 344 4.53 5.30 -12.85
CA GLY A 344 4.94 5.16 -11.45
C GLY A 344 4.95 6.48 -10.65
N ARG A 345 4.40 7.57 -11.19
CA ARG A 345 4.32 8.86 -10.51
C ARG A 345 3.12 8.88 -9.57
N LYS A 346 3.23 9.57 -8.45
CA LYS A 346 2.10 9.81 -7.55
C LYS A 346 1.01 10.60 -8.29
N MET A 347 -0.23 10.14 -8.19
CA MET A 347 -1.36 10.84 -8.80
C MET A 347 -1.65 12.14 -8.07
N SER A 348 -1.86 13.22 -8.83
CA SER A 348 -2.27 14.52 -8.28
C SER A 348 -3.14 15.29 -9.27
N LYS A 349 -4.01 16.15 -8.74
CA LYS A 349 -4.86 17.01 -9.57
C LYS A 349 -4.02 17.97 -10.43
N SER A 350 -2.91 18.47 -9.90
CA SER A 350 -2.01 19.40 -10.59
C SER A 350 -1.28 18.77 -11.79
N LEU A 351 -1.01 17.46 -11.74
CA LEU A 351 -0.39 16.73 -12.86
C LEU A 351 -1.41 16.22 -13.88
N GLY A 352 -2.71 16.29 -13.58
CA GLY A 352 -3.78 15.76 -14.45
C GLY A 352 -3.71 14.25 -14.69
N ASN A 353 -2.97 13.50 -13.88
CA ASN A 353 -2.74 12.06 -14.01
C ASN A 353 -3.63 11.21 -13.07
N SER A 354 -4.59 11.83 -12.39
CA SER A 354 -5.54 11.14 -11.52
C SER A 354 -6.60 10.42 -12.35
N LEU A 355 -6.84 9.15 -12.02
CA LEU A 355 -7.98 8.41 -12.55
C LEU A 355 -9.27 8.90 -11.87
N ASP A 356 -10.27 9.20 -12.68
CA ASP A 356 -11.59 9.60 -12.20
C ASP A 356 -12.42 8.34 -11.93
N PRO A 357 -12.76 8.03 -10.66
CA PRO A 357 -13.54 6.85 -10.32
C PRO A 357 -14.91 6.81 -11.00
N LEU A 358 -15.57 7.95 -11.20
CA LEU A 358 -16.89 8.00 -11.83
C LEU A 358 -16.82 7.57 -13.29
N LYS A 359 -15.81 8.03 -14.03
CA LYS A 359 -15.58 7.57 -15.42
C LYS A 359 -15.30 6.07 -15.50
N ILE A 360 -14.54 5.53 -14.54
CA ILE A 360 -14.28 4.08 -14.49
C ILE A 360 -15.58 3.32 -14.20
N ILE A 361 -16.43 3.82 -13.30
CA ILE A 361 -17.72 3.22 -12.99
C ILE A 361 -18.64 3.22 -14.21
N ASP A 362 -18.69 4.33 -14.95
CA ASP A 362 -19.51 4.45 -16.16
C ASP A 362 -19.06 3.51 -17.28
N GLU A 363 -17.73 3.28 -17.43
CA GLU A 363 -17.16 2.46 -18.49
C GLU A 363 -17.10 0.97 -18.13
N TYR A 364 -16.78 0.63 -16.87
CA TYR A 364 -16.49 -0.74 -16.44
C TYR A 364 -17.45 -1.29 -15.39
N SER A 365 -18.04 -0.52 -14.55
CA SER A 365 -18.90 -0.71 -13.39
C SER A 365 -18.21 -0.49 -12.04
N ALA A 366 -19.00 -0.26 -10.98
CA ALA A 366 -18.51 -0.11 -9.63
C ALA A 366 -17.84 -1.42 -9.11
N ASP A 367 -18.43 -2.58 -9.41
CA ASP A 367 -17.83 -3.87 -9.04
C ASP A 367 -16.50 -4.12 -9.73
N ALA A 368 -16.38 -3.73 -11.00
CA ALA A 368 -15.12 -3.84 -11.73
C ALA A 368 -14.03 -2.96 -11.13
N LEU A 369 -14.35 -1.71 -10.76
CA LEU A 369 -13.44 -0.81 -10.08
C LEU A 369 -12.96 -1.40 -8.75
N ARG A 370 -13.89 -1.81 -7.88
CA ARG A 370 -13.60 -2.33 -6.54
C ARG A 370 -12.74 -3.60 -6.59
N PHE A 371 -13.17 -4.58 -7.38
CA PHE A 371 -12.48 -5.87 -7.52
C PHE A 371 -11.07 -5.71 -8.12
N SER A 372 -10.96 -4.91 -9.18
CA SER A 372 -9.65 -4.68 -9.83
C SER A 372 -8.69 -3.95 -8.88
N LEU A 373 -9.16 -2.97 -8.11
CA LEU A 373 -8.33 -2.32 -7.08
C LEU A 373 -7.87 -3.32 -6.02
N ALA A 374 -8.77 -4.19 -5.53
CA ALA A 374 -8.41 -5.23 -4.57
C ALA A 374 -7.34 -6.19 -5.10
N LEU A 375 -7.41 -6.56 -6.39
CA LEU A 375 -6.40 -7.40 -7.05
C LEU A 375 -5.05 -6.71 -7.27
N ILE A 376 -5.04 -5.39 -7.38
CA ILE A 376 -3.83 -4.62 -7.71
C ILE A 376 -3.14 -4.15 -6.43
N THR A 377 -3.90 -3.78 -5.40
CA THR A 377 -3.36 -3.12 -4.21
C THR A 377 -2.76 -4.15 -3.26
N SER A 378 -1.45 -4.07 -3.06
CA SER A 378 -0.71 -4.88 -2.09
C SER A 378 -0.45 -4.10 -0.80
N LEU A 379 -0.32 -4.81 0.32
CA LEU A 379 0.22 -4.24 1.57
C LEU A 379 1.73 -4.01 1.47
N ASP A 380 2.40 -4.65 0.52
CA ASP A 380 3.86 -4.72 0.48
C ASP A 380 4.51 -3.64 -0.40
N CYS A 381 3.79 -3.13 -1.41
CA CYS A 381 4.35 -2.15 -2.35
C CYS A 381 3.27 -1.28 -3.02
N ASP A 382 3.73 -0.16 -3.58
CA ASP A 382 2.92 0.70 -4.43
C ASP A 382 2.59 0.00 -5.75
N SER A 383 1.42 0.27 -6.30
CA SER A 383 0.91 -0.39 -7.49
C SER A 383 0.71 0.59 -8.63
N LYS A 384 1.14 0.22 -9.84
CA LYS A 384 0.89 0.98 -11.06
C LYS A 384 -0.44 0.60 -11.66
N VAL A 385 -1.26 1.58 -12.00
CA VAL A 385 -2.60 1.38 -12.55
C VAL A 385 -2.76 2.15 -13.86
N ASP A 386 -3.40 1.47 -14.83
CA ASP A 386 -3.94 2.05 -16.04
C ASP A 386 -5.37 1.57 -16.26
N MET A 387 -6.10 2.16 -17.22
CA MET A 387 -7.50 1.85 -17.49
C MET A 387 -7.76 0.38 -17.85
N LYS A 388 -6.81 -0.28 -18.54
CA LYS A 388 -6.98 -1.68 -18.96
C LYS A 388 -7.05 -2.67 -17.80
N LYS A 389 -6.51 -2.29 -16.64
CA LYS A 389 -6.54 -3.13 -15.45
C LYS A 389 -7.97 -3.36 -14.91
N PHE A 390 -8.90 -2.49 -15.26
CA PHE A 390 -10.31 -2.64 -14.86
C PHE A 390 -11.09 -3.64 -15.73
N GLU A 391 -10.55 -4.02 -16.87
CA GLU A 391 -11.15 -5.07 -17.74
C GLU A 391 -11.28 -6.42 -17.02
N VAL A 392 -10.36 -6.73 -16.10
CA VAL A 392 -10.39 -7.98 -15.33
C VAL A 392 -11.68 -8.06 -14.51
N GLY A 393 -11.99 -6.99 -13.74
CA GLY A 393 -13.20 -6.95 -12.94
C GLY A 393 -14.48 -6.97 -13.79
N ARG A 394 -14.51 -6.22 -14.91
CA ARG A 394 -15.65 -6.24 -15.84
C ARG A 394 -15.88 -7.65 -16.43
N ASN A 395 -14.83 -8.30 -16.90
CA ASN A 395 -14.94 -9.63 -17.48
C ASN A 395 -15.37 -10.65 -16.43
N PHE A 396 -14.93 -10.49 -15.21
CA PHE A 396 -15.34 -11.35 -14.10
C PHE A 396 -16.81 -11.13 -13.70
N SER A 397 -17.29 -9.89 -13.62
CA SER A 397 -18.73 -9.58 -13.45
C SER A 397 -19.57 -10.28 -14.53
N THR A 398 -19.14 -10.18 -15.78
CA THR A 398 -19.81 -10.85 -16.92
C THR A 398 -19.80 -12.36 -16.77
N LYS A 399 -18.70 -12.96 -16.30
CA LYS A 399 -18.62 -14.42 -16.07
C LYS A 399 -19.59 -14.86 -14.98
N ILE A 400 -19.67 -14.11 -13.86
CA ILE A 400 -20.60 -14.38 -12.75
C ILE A 400 -22.05 -14.35 -13.26
N TRP A 401 -22.41 -13.31 -13.98
CA TRP A 401 -23.73 -13.13 -14.56
C TRP A 401 -24.12 -14.28 -15.52
N ASN A 402 -23.22 -14.64 -16.43
CA ASN A 402 -23.46 -15.70 -17.38
C ASN A 402 -23.57 -17.08 -16.72
N ALA A 403 -22.78 -17.33 -15.67
CA ALA A 403 -22.89 -18.56 -14.90
C ALA A 403 -24.24 -18.65 -14.15
N ALA A 404 -24.71 -17.56 -13.58
CA ALA A 404 -26.03 -17.48 -12.95
C ALA A 404 -27.16 -17.73 -13.95
N ARG A 405 -27.13 -17.07 -15.12
CA ARG A 405 -28.12 -17.32 -16.19
C ARG A 405 -28.11 -18.77 -16.66
N PHE A 406 -26.93 -19.36 -16.81
CA PHE A 406 -26.83 -20.77 -17.16
C PHE A 406 -27.49 -21.66 -16.10
N MET A 407 -27.22 -21.42 -14.81
CA MET A 407 -27.88 -22.15 -13.71
C MET A 407 -29.40 -22.05 -13.78
N GLN A 408 -29.90 -20.85 -13.95
CA GLN A 408 -31.34 -20.58 -14.03
C GLN A 408 -31.99 -21.36 -15.21
N MET A 409 -31.43 -21.21 -16.41
CA MET A 409 -31.93 -21.91 -17.60
C MET A 409 -31.93 -23.44 -17.46
N GLN A 410 -30.85 -23.98 -16.88
CA GLN A 410 -30.75 -25.40 -16.65
C GLN A 410 -31.67 -25.94 -15.55
N ALA A 411 -31.85 -25.15 -14.49
CA ALA A 411 -32.78 -25.48 -13.43
C ALA A 411 -34.23 -25.50 -13.95
N GLU A 412 -34.64 -24.47 -14.71
CA GLU A 412 -35.95 -24.41 -15.36
C GLU A 412 -36.16 -25.63 -16.33
N ALA A 413 -35.16 -25.89 -17.17
CA ALA A 413 -35.24 -27.00 -18.14
C ALA A 413 -35.35 -28.37 -17.48
N ASN A 414 -34.86 -28.57 -16.25
CA ASN A 414 -34.89 -29.85 -15.54
C ASN A 414 -35.89 -29.85 -14.35
N GLY A 415 -36.66 -28.76 -14.15
CA GLY A 415 -37.67 -28.65 -13.07
C GLY A 415 -37.09 -28.54 -11.69
N PHE A 416 -35.90 -27.98 -11.51
CA PHE A 416 -35.25 -27.72 -10.20
C PHE A 416 -35.63 -26.32 -9.67
N ASP A 417 -35.93 -26.25 -8.40
CA ASP A 417 -36.13 -25.00 -7.69
C ASP A 417 -34.82 -24.54 -7.02
N LEU A 418 -34.21 -23.50 -7.55
CA LEU A 418 -32.99 -22.92 -6.99
C LEU A 418 -33.25 -22.12 -5.69
N ALA A 419 -34.47 -21.66 -5.46
CA ALA A 419 -34.82 -20.94 -4.23
C ALA A 419 -34.83 -21.88 -3.03
N ALA A 420 -35.23 -23.13 -3.22
CA ALA A 420 -35.23 -24.16 -2.17
C ALA A 420 -33.85 -24.81 -2.04
N ALA A 421 -33.28 -24.82 -0.82
CA ALA A 421 -32.09 -25.61 -0.54
C ALA A 421 -32.47 -27.11 -0.49
N ALA A 422 -32.09 -27.86 -1.51
CA ALA A 422 -32.23 -29.31 -1.47
C ALA A 422 -31.13 -29.93 -0.59
N PRO A 423 -31.48 -30.93 0.27
CA PRO A 423 -30.47 -31.63 1.06
C PRO A 423 -29.49 -32.38 0.15
N ILE A 424 -28.22 -32.38 0.50
CA ILE A 424 -27.17 -33.12 -0.20
C ILE A 424 -27.14 -34.55 0.34
N ASP A 425 -27.49 -35.52 -0.49
CA ASP A 425 -27.41 -36.95 -0.16
C ASP A 425 -26.04 -37.51 -0.48
N GLY A 426 -25.22 -37.77 0.55
CA GLY A 426 -23.85 -38.28 0.40
C GLY A 426 -23.77 -39.61 -0.36
N ALA A 427 -24.81 -40.48 -0.32
CA ALA A 427 -24.82 -41.74 -1.04
C ALA A 427 -24.98 -41.57 -2.57
N ALA A 428 -25.55 -40.43 -2.98
CA ALA A 428 -25.82 -40.13 -4.38
C ALA A 428 -24.69 -39.34 -5.07
N LEU A 429 -23.59 -38.98 -4.36
CA LEU A 429 -22.51 -38.16 -4.88
C LEU A 429 -21.51 -38.93 -5.72
N SER A 430 -21.14 -38.38 -6.84
CA SER A 430 -19.99 -38.81 -7.64
C SER A 430 -18.67 -38.31 -7.06
N SER A 431 -17.55 -38.73 -7.66
CA SER A 431 -16.23 -38.20 -7.34
C SER A 431 -16.11 -36.68 -7.63
N ASP A 432 -16.68 -36.22 -8.76
CA ASP A 432 -16.69 -34.81 -9.15
C ASP A 432 -17.54 -33.95 -8.20
N ASP A 433 -18.63 -34.50 -7.70
CA ASP A 433 -19.49 -33.85 -6.70
C ASP A 433 -18.73 -33.63 -5.37
N ARG A 434 -18.11 -34.69 -4.86
CA ARG A 434 -17.28 -34.65 -3.66
C ARG A 434 -16.09 -33.70 -3.83
N HIS A 435 -15.42 -33.77 -4.97
CA HIS A 435 -14.34 -32.85 -5.28
C HIS A 435 -14.79 -31.40 -5.19
N MET A 436 -15.95 -31.05 -5.79
CA MET A 436 -16.44 -29.67 -5.77
C MET A 436 -16.73 -29.18 -4.35
N LEU A 437 -17.27 -30.03 -3.50
CA LEU A 437 -17.50 -29.70 -2.09
C LEU A 437 -16.18 -29.51 -1.34
N VAL A 438 -15.17 -30.37 -1.56
CA VAL A 438 -13.83 -30.18 -0.96
C VAL A 438 -13.15 -28.91 -1.49
N ALA A 439 -13.27 -28.62 -2.78
CA ALA A 439 -12.75 -27.38 -3.36
C ALA A 439 -13.39 -26.13 -2.74
N CYS A 440 -14.72 -26.19 -2.50
CA CYS A 440 -15.45 -25.12 -1.82
C CYS A 440 -15.00 -24.94 -0.36
N GLU A 441 -14.83 -26.02 0.37
CA GLU A 441 -14.28 -26.00 1.73
C GLU A 441 -12.90 -25.33 1.76
N LYS A 442 -11.97 -25.84 0.95
CA LYS A 442 -10.61 -25.27 0.83
C LYS A 442 -10.62 -23.79 0.47
N ALA A 443 -11.52 -23.37 -0.42
CA ALA A 443 -11.68 -21.97 -0.77
C ALA A 443 -12.19 -21.12 0.40
N CYS A 444 -13.20 -21.59 1.13
CA CYS A 444 -13.71 -20.91 2.34
C CYS A 444 -12.62 -20.77 3.40
N GLU A 445 -11.91 -21.84 3.73
CA GLU A 445 -10.82 -21.83 4.70
C GLU A 445 -9.70 -20.88 4.30
N LYS A 446 -9.24 -20.97 3.04
CA LYS A 446 -8.17 -20.14 2.50
C LYS A 446 -8.55 -18.66 2.53
N VAL A 447 -9.76 -18.31 2.12
CA VAL A 447 -10.21 -16.91 2.11
C VAL A 447 -10.32 -16.36 3.53
N ASN A 448 -10.92 -17.14 4.47
CA ASN A 448 -11.01 -16.73 5.88
C ASN A 448 -9.62 -16.52 6.50
N ASP A 449 -8.66 -17.43 6.27
CA ASP A 449 -7.29 -17.30 6.77
C ASP A 449 -6.59 -16.05 6.20
N LEU A 450 -6.72 -15.82 4.89
CA LEU A 450 -6.11 -14.67 4.22
C LEU A 450 -6.70 -13.35 4.68
N LEU A 451 -8.03 -13.26 4.84
CA LEU A 451 -8.69 -12.06 5.36
C LEU A 451 -8.31 -11.81 6.82
N GLY A 452 -8.25 -12.87 7.65
CA GLY A 452 -7.77 -12.76 9.04
C GLY A 452 -6.32 -12.26 9.16
N LYS A 453 -5.53 -12.40 8.11
CA LYS A 453 -4.14 -11.90 7.97
C LYS A 453 -4.05 -10.58 7.20
N TYR A 454 -5.17 -9.94 6.88
CA TYR A 454 -5.25 -8.73 6.04
C TYR A 454 -4.68 -8.90 4.62
N ARG A 455 -4.55 -10.16 4.13
CA ARG A 455 -4.09 -10.49 2.77
C ARG A 455 -5.26 -10.35 1.78
N ILE A 456 -5.82 -9.14 1.67
CA ILE A 456 -7.04 -8.84 0.90
C ILE A 456 -6.88 -9.17 -0.58
N GLN A 457 -5.73 -8.86 -1.17
CA GLN A 457 -5.40 -9.18 -2.56
C GLN A 457 -5.40 -10.68 -2.81
N ASP A 458 -4.73 -11.45 -1.96
CA ASP A 458 -4.65 -12.90 -2.12
C ASP A 458 -5.99 -13.59 -1.89
N ALA A 459 -6.80 -13.06 -0.97
CA ALA A 459 -8.15 -13.54 -0.74
C ALA A 459 -9.03 -13.30 -1.99
N ALA A 460 -8.96 -12.10 -2.59
CA ALA A 460 -9.65 -11.80 -3.83
C ALA A 460 -9.25 -12.74 -4.98
N LEU A 461 -7.94 -13.02 -5.12
CA LEU A 461 -7.42 -13.95 -6.11
C LEU A 461 -7.90 -15.38 -5.84
N ALA A 462 -7.91 -15.83 -4.58
CA ALA A 462 -8.38 -17.15 -4.21
C ALA A 462 -9.86 -17.36 -4.55
N VAL A 463 -10.71 -16.36 -4.30
CA VAL A 463 -12.13 -16.44 -4.70
C VAL A 463 -12.28 -16.40 -6.21
N TYR A 464 -11.50 -15.57 -6.90
CA TYR A 464 -11.49 -15.50 -8.37
C TYR A 464 -11.15 -16.86 -8.99
N ASP A 465 -10.06 -17.49 -8.56
CA ASP A 465 -9.61 -18.80 -9.06
C ASP A 465 -10.64 -19.88 -8.76
N PHE A 466 -11.21 -19.88 -7.56
CA PHE A 466 -12.25 -20.82 -7.18
C PHE A 466 -13.49 -20.67 -8.07
N PHE A 467 -14.00 -19.45 -8.24
CA PHE A 467 -15.19 -19.20 -9.03
C PHE A 467 -14.96 -19.49 -10.51
N TRP A 468 -13.88 -18.95 -11.07
CA TRP A 468 -13.60 -19.08 -12.50
C TRP A 468 -13.25 -20.51 -12.86
N THR A 469 -12.25 -21.07 -12.20
CA THR A 469 -11.69 -22.38 -12.57
C THR A 469 -12.55 -23.52 -12.03
N GLN A 470 -12.80 -23.57 -10.71
CA GLN A 470 -13.46 -24.73 -10.14
C GLN A 470 -14.96 -24.78 -10.48
N ILE A 471 -15.67 -23.65 -10.29
CA ILE A 471 -17.11 -23.62 -10.57
C ILE A 471 -17.36 -23.55 -12.06
N CYS A 472 -16.88 -22.51 -12.77
CA CYS A 472 -17.31 -22.25 -14.14
C CYS A 472 -16.69 -23.18 -15.18
N ASP A 473 -15.36 -23.39 -15.11
CA ASP A 473 -14.67 -24.14 -16.18
C ASP A 473 -14.80 -25.67 -16.01
N TRP A 474 -15.06 -26.16 -14.79
CA TRP A 474 -15.19 -27.56 -14.53
C TRP A 474 -16.59 -27.97 -14.06
N TYR A 475 -17.08 -27.46 -12.95
CA TYR A 475 -18.28 -28.04 -12.35
C TYR A 475 -19.58 -27.68 -13.10
N VAL A 476 -19.68 -26.47 -13.60
CA VAL A 476 -20.80 -26.05 -14.47
C VAL A 476 -20.84 -26.89 -15.74
N GLU A 477 -19.69 -27.20 -16.35
CA GLU A 477 -19.63 -28.08 -17.52
C GLU A 477 -19.99 -29.53 -17.18
N TYR A 478 -19.51 -30.02 -16.05
CA TYR A 478 -19.88 -31.34 -15.53
C TYR A 478 -21.40 -31.48 -15.30
N ALA A 479 -21.99 -30.45 -14.64
CA ALA A 479 -23.42 -30.48 -14.26
C ALA A 479 -24.39 -30.55 -15.45
N LYS A 480 -23.97 -30.15 -16.67
CA LYS A 480 -24.75 -30.25 -17.87
C LYS A 480 -25.17 -31.71 -18.14
N ASP A 481 -24.24 -32.62 -17.93
CA ASP A 481 -24.33 -34.03 -18.29
C ASP A 481 -24.10 -34.98 -17.10
N ALA A 482 -24.20 -34.45 -15.87
CA ALA A 482 -24.02 -35.24 -14.66
C ALA A 482 -24.94 -36.44 -14.61
N PRO A 483 -24.45 -37.62 -14.18
CA PRO A 483 -25.28 -38.84 -14.05
C PRO A 483 -26.48 -38.62 -13.09
N ASN A 484 -26.28 -37.88 -12.03
CA ASN A 484 -27.34 -37.44 -11.12
C ASN A 484 -27.44 -35.92 -11.13
N LYS A 485 -28.28 -35.39 -12.03
CA LYS A 485 -28.47 -33.92 -12.15
C LYS A 485 -29.04 -33.28 -10.88
N ALA A 486 -29.92 -33.97 -10.14
CA ALA A 486 -30.49 -33.40 -8.92
C ALA A 486 -29.40 -33.18 -7.88
N ALA A 487 -28.51 -34.13 -7.65
CA ALA A 487 -27.36 -33.96 -6.74
C ALA A 487 -26.42 -32.85 -7.22
N ALA A 488 -26.07 -32.86 -8.52
CA ALA A 488 -25.17 -31.83 -9.08
C ALA A 488 -25.74 -30.41 -8.96
N PHE A 489 -27.06 -30.20 -9.14
CA PHE A 489 -27.70 -28.89 -8.98
C PHE A 489 -27.85 -28.48 -7.51
N ALA A 490 -28.10 -29.43 -6.59
CA ALA A 490 -28.10 -29.14 -5.15
C ALA A 490 -26.72 -28.62 -4.70
N ILE A 491 -25.64 -29.27 -5.16
CA ILE A 491 -24.26 -28.85 -4.88
C ILE A 491 -23.95 -27.50 -5.54
N LEU A 492 -24.29 -27.34 -6.82
CA LEU A 492 -24.03 -26.11 -7.56
C LEU A 492 -24.71 -24.91 -6.88
N ARG A 493 -25.94 -25.09 -6.37
CA ARG A 493 -26.65 -24.08 -5.59
C ARG A 493 -25.90 -23.73 -4.29
N ASP A 494 -25.48 -24.70 -3.50
CA ASP A 494 -24.79 -24.46 -2.22
C ASP A 494 -23.45 -23.74 -2.46
N VAL A 495 -22.64 -24.27 -3.38
CA VAL A 495 -21.33 -23.76 -3.71
C VAL A 495 -21.40 -22.35 -4.33
N PHE A 496 -22.37 -22.12 -5.20
CA PHE A 496 -22.57 -20.80 -5.81
C PHE A 496 -22.99 -19.77 -4.78
N TRP A 497 -23.89 -20.13 -3.85
CA TRP A 497 -24.30 -19.28 -2.75
C TRP A 497 -23.11 -18.92 -1.80
N LYS A 498 -22.26 -19.88 -1.49
CA LYS A 498 -21.02 -19.62 -0.74
C LYS A 498 -20.08 -18.69 -1.52
N ALA A 499 -19.89 -18.94 -2.81
CA ALA A 499 -19.03 -18.14 -3.66
C ALA A 499 -19.50 -16.69 -3.79
N LEU A 500 -20.81 -16.43 -3.93
CA LEU A 500 -21.37 -15.08 -3.95
C LEU A 500 -21.09 -14.33 -2.64
N ARG A 501 -21.23 -14.99 -1.50
CA ARG A 501 -20.94 -14.40 -0.19
C ARG A 501 -19.45 -14.13 0.03
N LEU A 502 -18.55 -14.98 -0.47
CA LEU A 502 -17.11 -14.74 -0.47
C LEU A 502 -16.72 -13.55 -1.37
N LEU A 503 -17.42 -13.35 -2.48
CA LEU A 503 -17.19 -12.26 -3.42
C LEU A 503 -17.83 -10.93 -3.01
N HIS A 504 -18.89 -10.98 -2.21
CA HIS A 504 -19.70 -9.81 -1.88
C HIS A 504 -18.89 -8.62 -1.31
N PRO A 505 -17.89 -8.79 -0.43
CA PRO A 505 -17.06 -7.67 0.03
C PRO A 505 -16.33 -6.92 -1.10
N TYR A 506 -16.06 -7.59 -2.21
CA TYR A 506 -15.37 -7.05 -3.38
C TYR A 506 -16.32 -6.53 -4.45
N MET A 507 -17.39 -7.26 -4.72
CA MET A 507 -18.33 -7.04 -5.83
C MET A 507 -19.78 -7.06 -5.34
N PRO A 508 -20.17 -6.08 -4.49
CA PRO A 508 -21.45 -6.12 -3.80
C PRO A 508 -22.68 -6.05 -4.72
N PHE A 509 -22.59 -5.35 -5.85
CA PHE A 509 -23.78 -5.12 -6.68
C PHE A 509 -24.16 -6.35 -7.51
N VAL A 510 -23.23 -6.93 -8.26
CA VAL A 510 -23.51 -8.11 -9.08
C VAL A 510 -23.84 -9.34 -8.22
N THR A 511 -23.19 -9.49 -7.07
CA THR A 511 -23.47 -10.64 -6.20
C THR A 511 -24.85 -10.54 -5.54
N GLU A 512 -25.25 -9.35 -5.10
CA GLU A 512 -26.56 -9.10 -4.55
C GLU A 512 -27.66 -9.36 -5.60
N GLU A 513 -27.54 -8.77 -6.78
CA GLU A 513 -28.51 -8.92 -7.87
C GLU A 513 -28.64 -10.40 -8.30
N VAL A 514 -27.52 -11.09 -8.46
CA VAL A 514 -27.54 -12.52 -8.83
C VAL A 514 -28.17 -13.37 -7.74
N ALA A 515 -27.94 -13.06 -6.46
CA ALA A 515 -28.56 -13.80 -5.36
C ALA A 515 -30.08 -13.66 -5.35
N HIS A 516 -30.59 -12.47 -5.63
CA HIS A 516 -32.04 -12.23 -5.77
C HIS A 516 -32.62 -12.96 -7.00
N GLN A 517 -31.96 -12.87 -8.17
CA GLN A 517 -32.42 -13.53 -9.39
C GLN A 517 -32.46 -15.05 -9.29
N LEU A 518 -31.54 -15.65 -8.56
CA LEU A 518 -31.52 -17.10 -8.30
C LEU A 518 -32.45 -17.51 -7.15
N GLY A 519 -33.12 -16.56 -6.49
CA GLY A 519 -34.02 -16.84 -5.36
C GLY A 519 -33.30 -17.24 -4.06
N PHE A 520 -32.00 -16.98 -3.94
CA PHE A 520 -31.24 -17.24 -2.71
C PHE A 520 -31.61 -16.26 -1.60
N LEU A 521 -32.12 -15.08 -1.94
CA LEU A 521 -32.61 -14.05 -1.07
C LEU A 521 -34.07 -13.76 -1.38
N LYS A 522 -34.88 -13.55 -0.33
CA LYS A 522 -36.25 -13.04 -0.44
C LYS A 522 -36.25 -11.53 -0.56
N GLU A 523 -37.40 -10.96 -0.91
CA GLU A 523 -37.58 -9.50 -0.92
C GLU A 523 -37.26 -8.90 0.46
N GLY A 524 -36.42 -7.87 0.49
CA GLY A 524 -35.96 -7.21 1.72
C GLY A 524 -34.80 -7.89 2.45
N GLU A 525 -34.37 -9.07 2.02
CA GLU A 525 -33.12 -9.71 2.51
C GLU A 525 -31.90 -9.19 1.72
N THR A 526 -30.71 -9.27 2.29
CA THR A 526 -29.45 -8.86 1.67
C THR A 526 -28.30 -9.77 2.10
N ILE A 527 -27.33 -9.98 1.22
CA ILE A 527 -26.09 -10.70 1.52
C ILE A 527 -25.34 -10.08 2.71
N LEU A 528 -25.43 -8.76 2.89
CA LEU A 528 -24.80 -8.05 4.01
C LEU A 528 -25.18 -8.61 5.41
N ARG A 529 -26.36 -9.23 5.53
CA ARG A 529 -26.82 -9.83 6.79
C ARG A 529 -26.60 -11.34 6.83
N ALA A 530 -26.18 -11.94 5.72
CA ALA A 530 -25.88 -13.37 5.67
C ALA A 530 -24.55 -13.67 6.38
N GLU A 531 -24.46 -14.84 7.01
CA GLU A 531 -23.23 -15.28 7.65
C GLU A 531 -22.13 -15.46 6.60
N PHE A 532 -20.91 -14.99 6.91
CA PHE A 532 -19.76 -15.17 6.02
C PHE A 532 -19.41 -16.66 5.90
N PRO A 533 -19.11 -17.18 4.71
CA PRO A 533 -19.00 -18.63 4.48
C PRO A 533 -17.88 -19.28 5.28
N LYS A 534 -18.20 -20.39 5.88
CA LYS A 534 -17.26 -21.32 6.52
C LYS A 534 -17.22 -22.62 5.74
N GLY A 535 -16.22 -23.45 6.01
CA GLY A 535 -16.16 -24.83 5.54
C GLY A 535 -17.33 -25.68 6.03
N TYR A 536 -17.34 -26.94 5.66
CA TYR A 536 -18.36 -27.90 6.10
C TYR A 536 -18.02 -28.47 7.49
N THR A 537 -19.03 -28.86 8.23
CA THR A 537 -18.85 -29.48 9.56
C THR A 537 -18.22 -30.87 9.43
N ALA A 538 -17.66 -31.38 10.53
CA ALA A 538 -17.08 -32.72 10.55
C ALA A 538 -18.11 -33.81 10.20
N GLU A 539 -19.38 -33.63 10.64
CA GLU A 539 -20.50 -34.52 10.38
C GLU A 539 -20.86 -34.50 8.88
N GLU A 540 -20.95 -33.33 8.26
CA GLU A 540 -21.21 -33.19 6.82
C GLU A 540 -20.10 -33.84 5.99
N LYS A 541 -18.84 -33.58 6.34
CA LYS A 541 -17.68 -34.17 5.66
C LYS A 541 -17.69 -35.70 5.72
N ALA A 542 -17.98 -36.24 6.88
CA ALA A 542 -18.09 -37.69 7.06
C ALA A 542 -19.28 -38.29 6.28
N ALA A 543 -20.46 -37.65 6.36
CA ALA A 543 -21.66 -38.10 5.68
C ALA A 543 -21.53 -38.07 4.15
N TRP A 544 -20.80 -37.11 3.61
CA TRP A 544 -20.60 -36.92 2.18
C TRP A 544 -19.32 -37.59 1.64
N GLY A 545 -18.46 -38.12 2.52
CA GLY A 545 -17.19 -38.75 2.16
C GLY A 545 -16.21 -37.76 1.53
N LEU A 546 -16.08 -36.56 2.11
CA LEU A 546 -15.17 -35.53 1.66
C LEU A 546 -13.76 -35.79 2.21
N THR A 547 -12.85 -36.18 1.34
CA THR A 547 -11.45 -36.47 1.70
C THR A 547 -10.47 -35.85 0.74
N ASP A 548 -9.23 -35.65 1.16
CA ASP A 548 -8.15 -35.17 0.27
C ASP A 548 -7.85 -36.18 -0.84
N GLU A 549 -8.00 -37.50 -0.58
CA GLU A 549 -7.77 -38.52 -1.61
C GLU A 549 -8.76 -38.41 -2.77
N VAL A 550 -10.03 -38.08 -2.50
CA VAL A 550 -11.03 -37.84 -3.56
C VAL A 550 -10.68 -36.56 -4.32
N TYR A 551 -10.27 -35.52 -3.61
CA TYR A 551 -9.84 -34.26 -4.22
C TYR A 551 -8.65 -34.50 -5.18
N ASP A 552 -7.59 -35.13 -4.69
CA ASP A 552 -6.38 -35.40 -5.47
C ASP A 552 -6.62 -36.33 -6.64
N PHE A 553 -7.51 -37.30 -6.48
CA PHE A 553 -7.90 -38.18 -7.58
C PHE A 553 -8.56 -37.39 -8.72
N VAL A 554 -9.51 -36.50 -8.41
CA VAL A 554 -10.22 -35.74 -9.45
C VAL A 554 -9.31 -34.67 -10.05
N GLU A 555 -8.43 -34.03 -9.27
CA GLU A 555 -7.42 -33.10 -9.83
C GLU A 555 -6.50 -33.83 -10.81
N ALA A 556 -6.03 -35.04 -10.49
CA ALA A 556 -5.23 -35.85 -11.38
C ALA A 556 -6.02 -36.30 -12.63
N LYS A 557 -7.33 -36.61 -12.48
CA LYS A 557 -8.24 -36.90 -13.61
C LYS A 557 -8.37 -35.68 -14.55
N ARG A 558 -8.54 -34.47 -14.00
CA ARG A 558 -8.62 -33.21 -14.77
C ARG A 558 -7.30 -32.87 -15.47
N GLU A 559 -6.16 -33.11 -14.81
CA GLU A 559 -4.84 -33.03 -15.45
C GLU A 559 -4.74 -33.95 -16.68
N MET A 560 -5.22 -35.20 -16.56
CA MET A 560 -5.25 -36.16 -17.65
C MET A 560 -6.17 -35.69 -18.80
N ILE A 561 -7.35 -35.13 -18.48
CA ILE A 561 -8.26 -34.56 -19.50
C ILE A 561 -7.58 -33.41 -20.24
N THR A 562 -6.91 -32.54 -19.53
CA THR A 562 -6.18 -31.41 -20.11
C THR A 562 -5.03 -31.86 -20.96
N SER A 563 -4.30 -32.91 -20.55
CA SER A 563 -3.20 -33.52 -21.27
C SER A 563 -3.69 -34.12 -22.60
N LEU A 564 -4.83 -34.82 -22.59
CA LEU A 564 -5.40 -35.37 -23.83
C LEU A 564 -5.86 -34.27 -24.80
N ARG A 565 -6.44 -33.18 -24.27
CA ARG A 565 -6.80 -32.04 -25.11
C ARG A 565 -5.58 -31.38 -25.76
N ALA A 566 -4.47 -31.26 -25.02
CA ALA A 566 -3.20 -30.77 -25.55
C ALA A 566 -2.64 -31.71 -26.63
N LEU A 567 -2.70 -33.02 -26.40
CA LEU A 567 -2.27 -34.03 -27.36
C LEU A 567 -3.08 -33.96 -28.66
N ARG A 568 -4.41 -33.81 -28.56
CA ARG A 568 -5.29 -33.59 -29.72
C ARG A 568 -4.91 -32.35 -30.52
N ALA A 569 -4.60 -31.25 -29.84
CA ALA A 569 -4.17 -30.02 -30.50
C ALA A 569 -2.80 -30.14 -31.17
N GLU A 570 -1.86 -30.86 -30.55
CA GLU A 570 -0.54 -31.15 -31.11
C GLU A 570 -0.66 -31.92 -32.45
N TYR A 571 -1.53 -32.93 -32.50
CA TYR A 571 -1.79 -33.74 -33.72
C TYR A 571 -2.86 -33.12 -34.61
N LYS A 572 -3.28 -31.89 -34.36
CA LYS A 572 -4.29 -31.16 -35.16
C LYS A 572 -5.61 -31.93 -35.36
N VAL A 573 -5.95 -32.77 -34.39
CA VAL A 573 -7.23 -33.48 -34.38
C VAL A 573 -8.34 -32.46 -34.15
N SER A 574 -9.34 -32.46 -35.04
CA SER A 574 -10.48 -31.55 -34.93
C SER A 574 -11.12 -31.62 -33.52
N PRO A 575 -11.44 -30.50 -32.89
CA PRO A 575 -12.20 -30.49 -31.63
C PRO A 575 -13.55 -31.21 -31.73
N ALA A 576 -14.11 -31.31 -32.95
CA ALA A 576 -15.38 -31.97 -33.19
C ALA A 576 -15.24 -33.48 -33.38
N ALA A 577 -14.06 -34.02 -33.69
CA ALA A 577 -13.85 -35.45 -33.95
C ALA A 577 -14.00 -36.27 -32.67
N PHE A 578 -14.61 -37.44 -32.79
CA PHE A 578 -14.58 -38.46 -31.75
C PHE A 578 -13.28 -39.28 -31.87
N VAL A 579 -12.65 -39.56 -30.73
CA VAL A 579 -11.37 -40.27 -30.68
C VAL A 579 -11.50 -41.57 -29.90
N LYS A 580 -10.62 -42.55 -30.17
CA LYS A 580 -10.43 -43.70 -29.31
C LYS A 580 -9.26 -43.46 -28.40
N THR A 581 -9.42 -43.70 -27.10
CA THR A 581 -8.40 -43.43 -26.08
C THR A 581 -8.19 -44.65 -25.21
N THR A 582 -6.95 -44.86 -24.76
CA THR A 582 -6.62 -45.87 -23.76
C THR A 582 -5.94 -45.21 -22.58
N ILE A 583 -6.39 -45.52 -21.37
CA ILE A 583 -5.75 -45.11 -20.14
C ILE A 583 -5.06 -46.31 -19.54
N GLN A 584 -3.74 -46.24 -19.42
CA GLN A 584 -2.93 -47.23 -18.74
C GLN A 584 -2.64 -46.78 -17.34
N CYS A 585 -3.35 -47.29 -16.35
CA CYS A 585 -3.23 -46.91 -14.97
C CYS A 585 -1.99 -47.52 -14.31
N HIS A 586 -1.35 -46.77 -13.40
CA HIS A 586 -0.19 -47.23 -12.64
C HIS A 586 -0.49 -48.34 -11.63
N ALA A 587 -1.74 -48.42 -11.15
CA ALA A 587 -2.17 -49.39 -10.15
C ALA A 587 -3.56 -49.97 -10.50
N ALA A 588 -3.80 -51.18 -10.14
CA ALA A 588 -5.09 -51.87 -10.38
C ALA A 588 -6.25 -51.17 -9.65
N GLU A 589 -6.01 -50.65 -8.44
CA GLU A 589 -7.02 -49.88 -7.68
C GLU A 589 -7.44 -48.59 -8.39
N VAL A 590 -6.46 -47.89 -8.99
CA VAL A 590 -6.74 -46.67 -9.79
C VAL A 590 -7.54 -47.07 -11.05
N ALA A 591 -7.21 -48.19 -11.68
CA ALA A 591 -7.95 -48.66 -12.83
C ALA A 591 -9.42 -48.96 -12.52
N GLU A 592 -9.72 -49.55 -11.37
CA GLU A 592 -11.12 -49.79 -10.94
C GLU A 592 -11.87 -48.47 -10.67
N LYS A 593 -11.24 -47.48 -10.02
CA LYS A 593 -11.84 -46.15 -9.84
C LYS A 593 -12.12 -45.50 -11.21
N MET A 594 -11.16 -45.56 -12.13
CA MET A 594 -11.31 -44.99 -13.48
C MET A 594 -12.38 -45.70 -14.32
N LYS A 595 -12.56 -47.03 -14.19
CA LYS A 595 -13.64 -47.77 -14.85
C LYS A 595 -15.04 -47.26 -14.46
N ALA A 596 -15.23 -46.89 -13.21
CA ALA A 596 -16.48 -46.27 -12.75
C ALA A 596 -16.75 -44.91 -13.39
N GLU A 597 -15.73 -44.24 -13.91
CA GLU A 597 -15.77 -42.90 -14.53
C GLU A 597 -15.83 -42.91 -16.07
N VAL A 598 -15.86 -44.08 -16.70
CA VAL A 598 -15.73 -44.23 -18.17
C VAL A 598 -16.70 -43.33 -18.93
N GLU A 599 -17.97 -43.31 -18.56
CA GLU A 599 -18.97 -42.49 -19.27
C GLU A 599 -18.71 -40.97 -19.13
N THR A 600 -18.24 -40.51 -17.96
CA THR A 600 -17.81 -39.12 -17.75
C THR A 600 -16.57 -38.82 -18.58
N LEU A 601 -15.61 -39.73 -18.61
CA LEU A 601 -14.37 -39.60 -19.39
C LEU A 601 -14.63 -39.58 -20.90
N LYS A 602 -15.54 -40.45 -21.43
CA LYS A 602 -15.94 -40.40 -22.83
C LYS A 602 -16.42 -39.01 -23.24
N LYS A 603 -17.27 -38.40 -22.42
CA LYS A 603 -17.77 -37.04 -22.68
C LYS A 603 -16.65 -36.01 -22.62
N ALA A 604 -15.84 -36.01 -21.54
CA ALA A 604 -14.76 -35.05 -21.31
C ALA A 604 -13.67 -35.12 -22.39
N PHE A 605 -13.36 -36.32 -22.89
CA PHE A 605 -12.41 -36.59 -23.96
C PHE A 605 -12.99 -36.39 -25.36
N ARG A 606 -14.31 -36.35 -25.46
CA ARG A 606 -15.04 -36.50 -26.73
C ARG A 606 -14.60 -37.77 -27.45
N ALA A 607 -14.66 -38.89 -26.72
CA ALA A 607 -14.17 -40.17 -27.17
C ALA A 607 -15.33 -41.11 -27.60
N GLU A 608 -15.09 -41.88 -28.64
CA GLU A 608 -15.96 -42.99 -29.05
C GLU A 608 -15.83 -44.13 -28.04
N SER A 609 -14.57 -44.44 -27.63
CA SER A 609 -14.27 -45.43 -26.60
C SER A 609 -13.15 -44.93 -25.68
N VAL A 610 -13.23 -45.37 -24.41
CA VAL A 610 -12.17 -45.19 -23.40
C VAL A 610 -11.86 -46.58 -22.84
N ASP A 611 -10.73 -47.14 -23.21
CA ASP A 611 -10.26 -48.42 -22.70
C ASP A 611 -9.36 -48.19 -21.47
N ILE A 612 -9.63 -48.88 -20.36
CA ILE A 612 -8.85 -48.75 -19.13
C ILE A 612 -8.13 -50.08 -18.90
N VAL A 613 -6.81 -50.01 -18.88
CA VAL A 613 -5.93 -51.16 -18.68
C VAL A 613 -5.00 -50.90 -17.49
N SER A 614 -4.54 -51.96 -16.84
CA SER A 614 -3.49 -51.95 -15.84
C SER A 614 -2.31 -52.78 -16.34
N GLY A 615 -1.09 -52.35 -16.02
CA GLY A 615 0.13 -53.08 -16.40
C GLY A 615 1.17 -52.16 -17.07
N GLU A 616 2.34 -52.72 -17.38
CA GLU A 616 3.48 -51.96 -17.90
C GLU A 616 3.67 -52.06 -19.44
N ALA A 617 2.74 -52.65 -20.16
CA ALA A 617 2.87 -52.79 -21.59
C ALA A 617 2.83 -51.45 -22.32
N GLU A 618 3.92 -51.04 -22.94
CA GLU A 618 3.94 -49.83 -23.77
C GLU A 618 3.04 -49.98 -24.99
N LEU A 619 2.07 -49.07 -25.10
CA LEU A 619 1.20 -49.03 -26.27
C LEU A 619 1.89 -48.22 -27.38
N ALA A 620 1.80 -48.75 -28.62
CA ALA A 620 2.34 -48.05 -29.79
C ALA A 620 1.40 -46.89 -30.24
N MET A 621 1.18 -45.91 -29.35
CA MET A 621 0.32 -44.75 -29.58
C MET A 621 0.92 -43.55 -28.88
N PRO A 622 0.68 -42.31 -29.40
CA PRO A 622 1.08 -41.10 -28.65
C PRO A 622 0.35 -41.05 -27.31
N GLY A 623 1.10 -40.78 -26.27
CA GLY A 623 0.56 -40.73 -24.91
C GLY A 623 1.27 -39.72 -24.04
N ILE A 624 0.59 -39.27 -23.00
CA ILE A 624 1.14 -38.37 -21.95
C ILE A 624 1.00 -39.08 -20.62
N LEU A 625 2.12 -39.14 -19.91
CA LEU A 625 2.22 -39.65 -18.57
C LEU A 625 1.65 -38.64 -17.57
N GLY A 626 0.78 -39.07 -16.68
CA GLY A 626 0.20 -38.29 -15.58
C GLY A 626 0.21 -39.08 -14.27
N LYS A 627 -0.35 -38.47 -13.21
CA LYS A 627 -0.38 -39.04 -11.85
C LYS A 627 -1.16 -40.36 -11.75
N LEU A 628 -2.22 -40.54 -12.54
CA LEU A 628 -3.07 -41.74 -12.52
C LEU A 628 -2.59 -42.82 -13.51
N GLY A 629 -1.74 -42.46 -14.44
CA GLY A 629 -1.30 -43.34 -15.52
C GLY A 629 -1.01 -42.58 -16.81
N THR A 630 -0.81 -43.30 -17.90
CA THR A 630 -0.58 -42.72 -19.22
C THR A 630 -1.90 -42.74 -20.02
N VAL A 631 -2.29 -41.55 -20.52
CA VAL A 631 -3.40 -41.45 -21.46
C VAL A 631 -2.87 -41.49 -22.90
N TYR A 632 -3.38 -42.43 -23.70
CA TYR A 632 -2.99 -42.61 -25.09
C TYR A 632 -4.11 -42.16 -26.02
N LEU A 633 -3.72 -41.57 -27.15
CA LEU A 633 -4.61 -41.17 -28.24
C LEU A 633 -4.42 -42.03 -29.45
N SER A 634 -5.47 -42.71 -29.91
CA SER A 634 -5.44 -43.39 -31.20
C SER A 634 -5.56 -42.38 -32.35
N LEU A 635 -4.60 -42.36 -33.24
CA LEU A 635 -4.56 -41.49 -34.42
C LEU A 635 -5.12 -42.19 -35.68
N GLU A 636 -5.63 -43.39 -35.55
CA GLU A 636 -6.17 -44.16 -36.65
C GLU A 636 -7.34 -43.45 -37.34
N GLY A 637 -7.19 -43.18 -38.62
CA GLY A 637 -8.20 -42.46 -39.41
C GLY A 637 -8.30 -40.96 -39.15
N LEU A 638 -7.51 -40.39 -38.24
CA LEU A 638 -7.60 -38.99 -37.83
C LEU A 638 -6.49 -38.09 -38.39
N VAL A 639 -5.34 -38.66 -38.79
CA VAL A 639 -4.17 -37.95 -39.29
C VAL A 639 -3.58 -38.59 -40.52
N ASP A 640 -2.94 -37.79 -41.37
CA ASP A 640 -2.14 -38.28 -42.49
C ASP A 640 -0.81 -38.84 -41.96
N LYS A 641 -0.63 -40.17 -42.00
CA LYS A 641 0.55 -40.86 -41.51
C LYS A 641 1.86 -40.34 -42.13
N ALA A 642 1.85 -40.08 -43.45
CA ALA A 642 3.04 -39.61 -44.16
C ALA A 642 3.45 -38.19 -43.75
N ALA A 643 2.46 -37.30 -43.55
CA ALA A 643 2.69 -35.95 -43.08
C ALA A 643 3.24 -35.96 -41.65
N GLU A 644 2.68 -36.80 -40.75
CA GLU A 644 3.14 -36.92 -39.37
C GLU A 644 4.52 -37.60 -39.28
N ALA A 645 4.83 -38.60 -40.03
CA ALA A 645 6.18 -39.18 -40.10
C ALA A 645 7.24 -38.12 -40.44
N LYS A 646 6.95 -37.25 -41.39
CA LYS A 646 7.83 -36.15 -41.79
C LYS A 646 7.96 -35.09 -40.67
N ARG A 647 6.86 -34.77 -40.01
CA ARG A 647 6.84 -33.84 -38.86
C ARG A 647 7.70 -34.37 -37.72
N VAL A 648 7.49 -35.63 -37.31
CA VAL A 648 8.23 -36.29 -36.23
C VAL A 648 9.73 -36.37 -36.56
N ALA A 649 10.10 -36.75 -37.80
CA ALA A 649 11.48 -36.77 -38.24
C ALA A 649 12.16 -35.36 -38.12
N THR A 650 11.42 -34.32 -38.54
CA THR A 650 11.90 -32.93 -38.45
C THR A 650 12.09 -32.49 -36.99
N GLU A 651 11.14 -32.79 -36.11
CA GLU A 651 11.19 -32.44 -34.70
C GLU A 651 12.30 -33.22 -33.97
N LEU A 652 12.49 -34.52 -34.31
CA LEU A 652 13.60 -35.34 -33.82
C LEU A 652 14.95 -34.70 -34.15
N GLN A 653 15.13 -34.29 -35.40
CA GLN A 653 16.35 -33.64 -35.85
C GLN A 653 16.62 -32.30 -35.13
N LYS A 654 15.58 -31.48 -34.93
CA LYS A 654 15.68 -30.23 -34.17
C LYS A 654 16.05 -30.49 -32.70
N THR A 655 15.38 -31.43 -32.06
CA THR A 655 15.62 -31.74 -30.63
C THR A 655 17.04 -32.32 -30.45
N GLN A 656 17.53 -33.16 -31.32
CA GLN A 656 18.92 -33.62 -31.35
C GLN A 656 19.92 -32.45 -31.55
N GLY A 657 19.56 -31.48 -32.40
CA GLY A 657 20.37 -30.26 -32.58
C GLY A 657 20.45 -29.42 -31.31
N PHE A 658 19.35 -29.31 -30.56
CA PHE A 658 19.35 -28.59 -29.27
C PHE A 658 20.20 -29.30 -28.22
N ILE A 659 20.13 -30.62 -28.11
CA ILE A 659 21.01 -31.38 -27.19
C ILE A 659 22.47 -31.19 -27.56
N LYS A 660 22.85 -31.30 -28.82
CA LYS A 660 24.23 -31.02 -29.27
C LYS A 660 24.70 -29.60 -28.88
N SER A 661 23.80 -28.63 -28.99
CA SER A 661 24.14 -27.23 -28.53
C SER A 661 24.33 -27.13 -27.04
N ILE A 662 23.52 -27.84 -26.24
CA ILE A 662 23.68 -27.87 -24.77
C ILE A 662 24.96 -28.63 -24.40
N ASP A 663 25.23 -29.77 -25.04
CA ASP A 663 26.44 -30.57 -24.83
C ASP A 663 27.70 -29.74 -25.15
N ALA A 664 27.69 -29.00 -26.25
CA ALA A 664 28.79 -28.07 -26.59
C ALA A 664 29.00 -26.99 -25.53
N LYS A 665 27.93 -26.46 -24.92
CA LYS A 665 28.03 -25.49 -23.82
C LYS A 665 28.56 -26.13 -22.55
N LEU A 666 28.07 -27.32 -22.18
CA LEU A 666 28.49 -28.03 -20.97
C LEU A 666 29.90 -28.61 -21.09
N SER A 667 30.40 -28.82 -22.32
CA SER A 667 31.79 -29.29 -22.62
C SER A 667 32.77 -28.11 -22.72
N ASN A 668 32.30 -26.87 -22.71
CA ASN A 668 33.17 -25.70 -22.75
C ASN A 668 33.68 -25.38 -21.34
N GLU A 669 34.96 -25.67 -21.09
CA GLU A 669 35.60 -25.46 -19.78
C GLU A 669 35.49 -24.03 -19.28
N ASN A 670 35.58 -23.02 -20.16
CA ASN A 670 35.40 -21.61 -19.80
C ASN A 670 33.97 -21.30 -19.36
N PHE A 671 32.98 -21.87 -20.01
CA PHE A 671 31.57 -21.70 -19.61
C PHE A 671 31.32 -22.35 -18.24
N VAL A 672 31.76 -23.58 -18.04
CA VAL A 672 31.53 -24.32 -16.79
C VAL A 672 32.29 -23.69 -15.61
N ALA A 673 33.45 -23.10 -15.83
CA ALA A 673 34.23 -22.43 -14.78
C ALA A 673 33.68 -21.08 -14.33
N HIS A 674 32.96 -20.36 -15.20
CA HIS A 674 32.52 -18.97 -14.92
C HIS A 674 31.01 -18.80 -14.83
N ALA A 675 30.19 -19.76 -15.26
CA ALA A 675 28.73 -19.65 -15.17
C ALA A 675 28.25 -19.95 -13.72
N PRO A 676 27.21 -19.24 -13.23
CA PRO A 676 26.56 -19.55 -11.96
C PRO A 676 26.08 -21.00 -11.92
N ALA A 677 26.23 -21.69 -10.77
CA ALA A 677 25.84 -23.08 -10.59
C ALA A 677 24.37 -23.35 -10.99
N ALA A 678 23.45 -22.42 -10.71
CA ALA A 678 22.05 -22.52 -11.10
C ALA A 678 21.85 -22.57 -12.63
N ILE A 679 22.68 -21.90 -13.41
CA ILE A 679 22.61 -21.95 -14.88
C ILE A 679 23.11 -23.30 -15.40
N ILE A 680 24.17 -23.85 -14.81
CA ILE A 680 24.70 -25.17 -15.19
C ILE A 680 23.68 -26.26 -14.89
N GLU A 681 23.10 -26.25 -13.69
CA GLU A 681 22.03 -27.19 -13.31
C GLU A 681 20.79 -27.04 -14.18
N GLY A 682 20.39 -25.81 -14.52
CA GLY A 682 19.31 -25.55 -15.47
C GLY A 682 19.58 -26.12 -16.86
N GLN A 683 20.82 -26.06 -17.37
CA GLN A 683 21.19 -26.67 -18.65
C GLN A 683 21.18 -28.22 -18.57
N LYS A 684 21.62 -28.82 -17.46
CA LYS A 684 21.56 -30.28 -17.25
C LYS A 684 20.10 -30.79 -17.18
N ALA A 685 19.24 -30.06 -16.43
CA ALA A 685 17.82 -30.39 -16.34
C ALA A 685 17.14 -30.29 -17.72
N LYS A 686 17.44 -29.24 -18.49
CA LYS A 686 16.94 -29.05 -19.85
C LYS A 686 17.42 -30.16 -20.82
N ARG A 687 18.67 -30.61 -20.68
CA ARG A 687 19.23 -31.72 -21.42
C ARG A 687 18.46 -33.00 -21.13
N ALA A 688 18.21 -33.33 -19.86
CA ALA A 688 17.46 -34.51 -19.46
C ALA A 688 16.00 -34.50 -20.01
N GLU A 689 15.34 -33.34 -19.95
CA GLU A 689 14.00 -33.15 -20.56
C GLU A 689 14.01 -33.44 -22.08
N LEU A 690 14.99 -32.92 -22.81
CA LEU A 690 15.13 -33.11 -24.23
C LEU A 690 15.50 -34.55 -24.57
N GLU A 691 16.28 -35.26 -23.77
CA GLU A 691 16.56 -36.70 -23.95
C GLU A 691 15.29 -37.54 -23.80
N ALA A 692 14.49 -37.25 -22.74
CA ALA A 692 13.18 -37.91 -22.60
C ALA A 692 12.27 -37.65 -23.79
N LYS A 693 12.30 -36.42 -24.32
CA LYS A 693 11.54 -36.07 -25.56
C LYS A 693 12.05 -36.82 -26.78
N ILE A 694 13.36 -37.04 -26.96
CA ILE A 694 13.92 -37.83 -28.05
C ILE A 694 13.39 -39.27 -28.00
N VAL A 695 13.42 -39.90 -26.83
CA VAL A 695 12.89 -41.28 -26.68
C VAL A 695 11.42 -41.35 -27.10
N GLN A 696 10.61 -40.37 -26.76
CA GLN A 696 9.21 -40.28 -27.17
C GLN A 696 9.08 -40.11 -28.70
N LEU A 697 9.88 -39.19 -29.30
CA LEU A 697 9.86 -38.95 -30.76
C LEU A 697 10.35 -40.17 -31.55
N GLU A 698 11.31 -40.93 -31.08
CA GLU A 698 11.78 -42.18 -31.70
C GLU A 698 10.70 -43.25 -31.67
N LYS A 699 9.96 -43.36 -30.56
CA LYS A 699 8.79 -44.25 -30.48
C LYS A 699 7.71 -43.86 -31.49
N LEU A 700 7.41 -42.54 -31.57
CA LEU A 700 6.44 -42.03 -32.56
C LEU A 700 6.93 -42.21 -34.00
N ALA A 701 8.22 -42.05 -34.29
CA ALA A 701 8.77 -42.33 -35.63
C ALA A 701 8.55 -43.77 -36.05
N LYS A 702 8.70 -44.73 -35.13
CA LYS A 702 8.39 -46.13 -35.39
C LYS A 702 6.90 -46.40 -35.62
N LEU A 703 6.01 -45.62 -35.00
CA LEU A 703 4.55 -45.72 -35.14
C LEU A 703 4.07 -45.27 -36.52
N PHE A 704 4.73 -44.26 -37.09
CA PHE A 704 4.36 -43.69 -38.39
C PHE A 704 5.21 -44.23 -39.56
N ALA A 705 6.28 -44.97 -39.28
CA ALA A 705 7.05 -45.69 -40.27
C ALA A 705 6.27 -46.94 -40.78
#